data_6c83f94195ab33755fac303491f544d2
#
_entry.id   6c83f94195ab33755fac303491f544d2
#
_cell.length_a   1.000
_cell.length_b   1.000
_cell.length_c   1.000
_cell.angle_alpha   90.00
_cell.angle_beta   90.00
_cell.angle_gamma   90.00
#
_symmetry.space_group_name_H-M   'P 1'
#
loop_
_entity.id
_entity.type
_entity.pdbx_description
1 polymer ?
#
loop_
_entity_poly.entity_id
_entity_poly.type
_entity_poly.pdbx_seq_one_letter_code
_entity_poly.pdbx_strand_id
1 'polypeptide(L)'
;MKHIQSQNCSRTTGFKGAAFRVLACLMMLVSFSAYAQKNNVSGVVTDKNTNEPVAGAAIMVKGTSTGTVTNPDGTYTIKAGDNDVLVCQFFGYKTQEVNVAGRAKVDIVLEEDVETLEATVVVGYGTLKKTQLVGSVENLDGDKLTDRPNANVARSLQGQVAGLNIIQTDGKASHTGEIYIRGNRTSKIQTRAKAGGSSENKTYSFGTGGSALVLIDGVEGDLGMVNPNDIESVAVLKDASSAAIYGARGANGVILVTTKSAEGEKFTVSYSGSYQLNTRSVRFEDEIISDGLEWTENFYEFWQGRYATPQNPTKIPTAINTLSIAGAPKDYLEMFREKRAAGNNDPYDFKTNGEYLYFGNVNWPAIFFKPNHGSQTHDVTVRGSSKKLQYSLAGRFFDSEGLYNIGEDLYRTFNLRSKVKAQVTNWLSVDNNTSLFHSRQGQSMFSTGDTIFDQMDHHGQAPLPPVNADGTYTNSGVRSGYAQFMEGNGQWDKNLTVVSTTGLTIDFIKDVLSLRGDFSYKAIRRQRERARVPVTAMLGPASPFEYDTHDDSYKSRWTYDTDYMSANAVLTWTPKLGENHNLNVVGGWNLEDYRYHRFYIQRSGMIFPENFASYELFDGTDIKVEQNNSDYGLVGFFGRVNYSLFNRYIFEVSARYDGSSKFPTSQQWGFFPSASVGWRLDQEPWMKWSKSWLDNFKVRGNFGSLGNGAISPYTFLETMDINKTSVPFNGASNNYTTVPSPIPSSLTWETITTYDVGLDADFLKSRLSFSGDYYWKETSDIITNGPDLPNIYGASAPKGNYASMITKGWEVTLSWRDAVKLGSHDFNYSIKGSLWDTRSWVSYFPETDGNIYQLYTGKEIGEMWGLTTNGYFASNVEALQHASANGWITNTYNDATPLLAGDLKFIDVDGDGTINYGKGTLEDHGDLQRIGNVTPRFLYGVNLDFSWNGIGLSMFFQGIGKR
;
A
#
# COMPACT_ATOMS: atom_id res chain seq x y z
N MET A 1 -24.34 29.78 34.94
CA MET A 1 -25.74 30.28 34.76
C MET A 1 -26.12 30.12 33.30
N LYS A 2 -27.16 29.35 33.08
CA LYS A 2 -28.04 29.30 31.90
C LYS A 2 -27.45 29.11 30.50
N HIS A 3 -27.69 27.90 30.00
CA HIS A 3 -28.14 27.58 28.64
C HIS A 3 -27.51 28.36 27.50
N ILE A 4 -26.60 27.71 26.80
CA ILE A 4 -26.55 27.84 25.33
C ILE A 4 -26.79 26.44 24.78
N GLN A 5 -28.02 26.22 24.28
CA GLN A 5 -28.39 25.11 23.45
C GLN A 5 -27.60 25.17 22.15
N SER A 6 -27.00 24.06 21.81
CA SER A 6 -26.45 23.79 20.49
C SER A 6 -27.49 24.07 19.41
N GLN A 7 -27.36 25.13 18.66
CA GLN A 7 -28.01 25.26 17.36
C GLN A 7 -27.13 24.52 16.34
N ASN A 8 -27.44 23.24 16.18
CA ASN A 8 -27.07 22.50 15.01
C ASN A 8 -27.62 23.20 13.77
N CYS A 9 -26.78 23.90 13.06
CA CYS A 9 -27.11 24.45 11.76
C CYS A 9 -27.19 23.30 10.74
N SER A 10 -28.38 22.69 10.68
CA SER A 10 -28.74 21.68 9.68
C SER A 10 -28.86 22.34 8.28
N ARG A 11 -27.74 22.39 7.56
CA ARG A 11 -27.73 22.64 6.12
C ARG A 11 -27.33 21.42 5.34
N THR A 12 -28.06 20.31 5.54
CA THR A 12 -27.88 19.09 4.72
C THR A 12 -29.19 18.53 4.16
N THR A 13 -30.28 19.32 4.12
CA THR A 13 -31.59 18.83 3.63
C THR A 13 -31.78 18.96 2.12
N GLY A 14 -30.87 19.56 1.36
CA GLY A 14 -31.00 19.69 -0.10
C GLY A 14 -30.62 18.46 -0.92
N PHE A 15 -29.66 17.66 -0.47
CA PHE A 15 -29.11 16.57 -1.29
C PHE A 15 -29.83 15.23 -1.09
N LYS A 16 -30.35 14.95 0.11
CA LYS A 16 -31.09 13.71 0.40
C LYS A 16 -32.43 13.63 -0.34
N GLY A 17 -33.07 14.77 -0.60
CA GLY A 17 -34.34 14.81 -1.34
C GLY A 17 -34.20 14.61 -2.84
N ALA A 18 -33.08 15.02 -3.44
CA ALA A 18 -32.84 14.86 -4.87
C ALA A 18 -32.44 13.41 -5.24
N ALA A 19 -31.59 12.78 -4.43
CA ALA A 19 -31.18 11.39 -4.64
C ALA A 19 -32.35 10.42 -4.52
N PHE A 20 -33.27 10.64 -3.56
CA PHE A 20 -34.47 9.83 -3.41
C PHE A 20 -35.49 10.01 -4.54
N ARG A 21 -35.61 11.20 -5.09
CA ARG A 21 -36.49 11.48 -6.24
C ARG A 21 -35.94 10.90 -7.55
N VAL A 22 -34.64 10.90 -7.76
CA VAL A 22 -33.99 10.25 -8.91
C VAL A 22 -34.13 8.74 -8.82
N LEU A 23 -33.96 8.16 -7.63
CA LEU A 23 -34.13 6.71 -7.41
C LEU A 23 -35.61 6.28 -7.59
N ALA A 24 -36.56 7.09 -7.15
CA ALA A 24 -37.99 6.84 -7.35
C ALA A 24 -38.40 6.96 -8.83
N CYS A 25 -37.83 7.88 -9.59
CA CYS A 25 -38.07 7.99 -11.04
C CYS A 25 -37.45 6.83 -11.83
N LEU A 26 -36.29 6.32 -11.41
CA LEU A 26 -35.66 5.12 -11.99
C LEU A 26 -36.45 3.85 -11.69
N MET A 27 -37.08 3.73 -10.52
CA MET A 27 -37.96 2.61 -10.19
C MET A 27 -39.30 2.58 -10.94
N MET A 28 -39.80 3.72 -11.42
CA MET A 28 -41.03 3.79 -12.20
C MET A 28 -40.87 3.45 -13.68
N LEU A 29 -39.61 3.33 -14.18
CA LEU A 29 -39.33 2.97 -15.58
C LEU A 29 -39.23 1.47 -15.85
N VAL A 30 -39.34 0.63 -14.81
CA VAL A 30 -39.13 -0.84 -14.91
C VAL A 30 -40.43 -1.66 -15.03
N SER A 31 -41.61 -1.05 -15.17
CA SER A 31 -42.87 -1.78 -15.14
C SER A 31 -43.52 -1.93 -16.51
N PHE A 32 -42.84 -2.55 -17.46
CA PHE A 32 -43.50 -3.18 -18.61
C PHE A 32 -42.77 -4.48 -19.00
N SER A 33 -43.08 -5.56 -18.30
CA SER A 33 -42.71 -6.91 -18.74
C SER A 33 -43.87 -7.54 -19.47
N ALA A 34 -43.73 -7.74 -20.76
CA ALA A 34 -44.63 -8.56 -21.52
C ALA A 34 -44.53 -10.02 -21.05
N TYR A 35 -45.59 -10.62 -20.60
CA TYR A 35 -45.66 -12.04 -20.27
C TYR A 35 -45.53 -12.86 -21.57
N ALA A 36 -44.34 -13.38 -21.83
CA ALA A 36 -44.14 -14.42 -22.82
C ALA A 36 -44.58 -15.76 -22.21
N GLN A 37 -45.36 -16.54 -22.92
CA GLN A 37 -45.81 -17.90 -22.54
C GLN A 37 -44.59 -18.79 -22.45
N LYS A 38 -44.28 -19.32 -21.25
CA LYS A 38 -43.15 -20.24 -21.04
C LYS A 38 -43.60 -21.69 -21.21
N ASN A 39 -42.95 -22.41 -22.15
CA ASN A 39 -43.17 -23.82 -22.38
C ASN A 39 -42.17 -24.69 -21.59
N ASN A 40 -42.48 -25.94 -21.32
CA ASN A 40 -41.52 -26.88 -20.75
C ASN A 40 -40.59 -27.36 -21.86
N VAL A 41 -39.29 -27.04 -21.72
CA VAL A 41 -38.21 -27.53 -22.60
C VAL A 41 -37.46 -28.60 -21.86
N SER A 42 -37.27 -29.78 -22.47
CA SER A 42 -36.52 -30.90 -21.93
C SER A 42 -35.31 -31.21 -22.83
N GLY A 43 -34.33 -31.97 -22.33
CA GLY A 43 -33.15 -32.39 -23.11
C GLY A 43 -32.21 -33.25 -22.27
N VAL A 44 -31.12 -33.64 -22.87
CA VAL A 44 -30.02 -34.40 -22.24
C VAL A 44 -28.72 -33.58 -22.39
N VAL A 45 -27.93 -33.51 -21.32
CA VAL A 45 -26.59 -32.95 -21.34
C VAL A 45 -25.59 -34.10 -21.40
N THR A 46 -24.72 -34.10 -22.41
CA THR A 46 -23.69 -35.12 -22.61
C THR A 46 -22.30 -34.51 -22.74
N ASP A 47 -21.28 -35.27 -22.36
CA ASP A 47 -19.88 -34.94 -22.63
C ASP A 47 -19.51 -35.14 -24.08
N LYS A 48 -18.79 -34.22 -24.69
CA LYS A 48 -18.38 -34.24 -26.11
C LYS A 48 -17.44 -35.41 -26.45
N ASN A 49 -16.55 -35.78 -25.52
CA ASN A 49 -15.51 -36.77 -25.77
C ASN A 49 -15.92 -38.18 -25.46
N THR A 50 -16.71 -38.36 -24.35
CA THR A 50 -17.12 -39.67 -23.87
C THR A 50 -18.55 -40.05 -24.28
N ASN A 51 -19.39 -39.06 -24.73
CA ASN A 51 -20.81 -39.17 -24.93
C ASN A 51 -21.61 -39.66 -23.68
N GLU A 52 -20.99 -39.63 -22.51
CA GLU A 52 -21.64 -39.96 -21.25
C GLU A 52 -22.56 -38.83 -20.76
N PRO A 53 -23.66 -39.12 -20.08
CA PRO A 53 -24.52 -38.09 -19.54
C PRO A 53 -23.85 -37.32 -18.41
N VAL A 54 -23.95 -35.99 -18.43
CA VAL A 54 -23.40 -35.11 -17.40
C VAL A 54 -24.46 -34.83 -16.35
N ALA A 55 -24.33 -35.43 -15.19
CA ALA A 55 -25.21 -35.23 -14.05
C ALA A 55 -24.85 -33.99 -13.27
N GLY A 56 -25.84 -33.21 -12.79
CA GLY A 56 -25.60 -32.04 -11.94
C GLY A 56 -25.22 -30.76 -12.69
N ALA A 57 -25.24 -30.76 -14.04
CA ALA A 57 -25.02 -29.55 -14.81
C ALA A 57 -26.16 -28.55 -14.57
N ALA A 58 -25.78 -27.30 -14.20
CA ALA A 58 -26.74 -26.23 -14.00
C ALA A 58 -27.18 -25.64 -15.34
N ILE A 59 -28.47 -25.59 -15.58
CA ILE A 59 -29.08 -25.01 -16.76
C ILE A 59 -29.95 -23.84 -16.34
N MET A 60 -29.64 -22.65 -16.86
CA MET A 60 -30.39 -21.44 -16.57
C MET A 60 -30.90 -20.79 -17.85
N VAL A 61 -32.04 -20.15 -17.77
CA VAL A 61 -32.51 -19.27 -18.85
C VAL A 61 -31.75 -17.96 -18.73
N LYS A 62 -30.98 -17.63 -19.75
CA LYS A 62 -30.07 -16.46 -19.78
C LYS A 62 -30.81 -15.19 -19.39
N GLY A 63 -30.28 -14.48 -18.36
CA GLY A 63 -30.85 -13.23 -17.89
C GLY A 63 -32.12 -13.37 -17.02
N THR A 64 -32.43 -14.56 -16.52
CA THR A 64 -33.53 -14.79 -15.58
C THR A 64 -33.06 -15.63 -14.38
N SER A 65 -33.84 -15.68 -13.32
CA SER A 65 -33.60 -16.59 -12.19
C SER A 65 -34.22 -18.00 -12.38
N THR A 66 -34.70 -18.31 -13.58
CA THR A 66 -35.26 -19.62 -13.88
C THR A 66 -34.14 -20.61 -14.21
N GLY A 67 -33.92 -21.59 -13.38
CA GLY A 67 -32.86 -22.59 -13.56
C GLY A 67 -33.33 -24.00 -13.14
N THR A 68 -32.59 -25.00 -13.60
CA THR A 68 -32.70 -26.42 -13.21
C THR A 68 -31.32 -27.05 -13.22
N VAL A 69 -31.17 -28.26 -12.71
CA VAL A 69 -29.95 -29.07 -12.79
C VAL A 69 -30.28 -30.40 -13.50
N THR A 70 -29.29 -30.98 -14.17
CA THR A 70 -29.48 -32.29 -14.82
C THR A 70 -29.58 -33.41 -13.79
N ASN A 71 -30.43 -34.37 -14.09
CA ASN A 71 -30.58 -35.61 -13.35
C ASN A 71 -29.35 -36.52 -13.50
N PRO A 72 -29.20 -37.62 -12.75
CA PRO A 72 -28.11 -38.56 -12.87
C PRO A 72 -27.94 -39.19 -14.27
N ASP A 73 -28.99 -39.21 -15.07
CA ASP A 73 -29.01 -39.67 -16.46
C ASP A 73 -28.80 -38.53 -17.46
N GLY A 74 -28.36 -37.33 -16.99
CA GLY A 74 -28.13 -36.16 -17.81
C GLY A 74 -29.39 -35.45 -18.29
N THR A 75 -30.61 -35.96 -18.01
CA THR A 75 -31.87 -35.34 -18.45
C THR A 75 -32.19 -34.08 -17.63
N TYR A 76 -32.86 -33.12 -18.26
CA TYR A 76 -33.35 -31.92 -17.58
C TYR A 76 -34.70 -31.45 -18.14
N THR A 77 -35.41 -30.66 -17.35
CA THR A 77 -36.62 -29.95 -17.78
C THR A 77 -36.63 -28.56 -17.21
N ILE A 78 -36.82 -27.55 -18.03
CA ILE A 78 -36.81 -26.13 -17.65
C ILE A 78 -37.96 -25.37 -18.33
N LYS A 79 -38.52 -24.36 -17.66
CA LYS A 79 -39.53 -23.47 -18.27
C LYS A 79 -38.82 -22.34 -19.04
N ALA A 80 -38.91 -22.34 -20.34
CA ALA A 80 -38.30 -21.35 -21.21
C ALA A 80 -39.25 -20.90 -22.33
N GLY A 81 -39.11 -19.70 -22.81
CA GLY A 81 -39.81 -19.16 -23.96
C GLY A 81 -39.11 -19.56 -25.26
N ASP A 82 -39.85 -19.45 -26.36
CA ASP A 82 -39.39 -19.88 -27.71
C ASP A 82 -38.11 -19.17 -28.16
N ASN A 83 -37.86 -17.95 -27.71
CA ASN A 83 -36.68 -17.13 -28.05
C ASN A 83 -35.62 -17.11 -26.94
N ASP A 84 -35.80 -17.88 -25.86
CA ASP A 84 -34.87 -17.90 -24.76
C ASP A 84 -33.59 -18.68 -25.12
N VAL A 85 -32.50 -18.30 -24.45
CA VAL A 85 -31.21 -18.99 -24.53
C VAL A 85 -30.99 -19.75 -23.23
N LEU A 86 -30.71 -21.03 -23.31
CA LEU A 86 -30.29 -21.86 -22.19
C LEU A 86 -28.77 -21.74 -22.03
N VAL A 87 -28.32 -21.44 -20.82
CA VAL A 87 -26.92 -21.43 -20.41
C VAL A 87 -26.68 -22.65 -19.55
N CYS A 88 -25.86 -23.56 -20.04
CA CYS A 88 -25.48 -24.77 -19.31
C CYS A 88 -24.08 -24.59 -18.76
N GLN A 89 -23.92 -24.77 -17.45
CA GLN A 89 -22.65 -24.68 -16.75
C GLN A 89 -22.43 -25.94 -15.91
N PHE A 90 -21.22 -26.45 -16.01
CA PHE A 90 -20.76 -27.55 -15.16
C PHE A 90 -19.28 -27.40 -14.87
N PHE A 91 -18.87 -27.75 -13.67
CA PHE A 91 -17.46 -27.62 -13.25
C PHE A 91 -16.56 -28.50 -14.12
N GLY A 92 -15.51 -27.90 -14.69
CA GLY A 92 -14.61 -28.61 -15.62
C GLY A 92 -15.08 -28.62 -17.06
N TYR A 93 -16.16 -27.90 -17.39
CA TYR A 93 -16.67 -27.78 -18.75
C TYR A 93 -16.87 -26.33 -19.17
N LYS A 94 -16.70 -26.06 -20.45
CA LYS A 94 -16.99 -24.74 -21.03
C LYS A 94 -18.48 -24.46 -20.94
N THR A 95 -18.82 -23.26 -20.49
CA THR A 95 -20.20 -22.78 -20.49
C THR A 95 -20.78 -22.85 -21.90
N GLN A 96 -21.87 -23.56 -22.06
CA GLN A 96 -22.53 -23.73 -23.36
C GLN A 96 -23.84 -22.93 -23.40
N GLU A 97 -24.00 -22.10 -24.44
CA GLU A 97 -25.25 -21.38 -24.70
C GLU A 97 -25.98 -22.00 -25.88
N VAL A 98 -27.25 -22.35 -25.68
CA VAL A 98 -28.11 -22.98 -26.71
C VAL A 98 -29.43 -22.26 -26.80
N ASN A 99 -29.76 -21.76 -28.00
CA ASN A 99 -31.03 -21.11 -28.23
C ASN A 99 -32.15 -22.17 -28.23
N VAL A 100 -33.25 -21.90 -27.52
CA VAL A 100 -34.45 -22.76 -27.52
C VAL A 100 -35.08 -22.83 -28.91
N ALA A 101 -35.24 -21.72 -29.59
CA ALA A 101 -35.74 -21.61 -30.97
C ALA A 101 -37.05 -22.38 -31.19
N GLY A 102 -37.97 -22.32 -30.20
CA GLY A 102 -39.28 -23.00 -30.27
C GLY A 102 -39.24 -24.53 -30.12
N ARG A 103 -38.05 -25.12 -29.79
CA ARG A 103 -37.90 -26.56 -29.63
C ARG A 103 -38.38 -27.04 -28.27
N ALA A 104 -39.20 -28.08 -28.23
CA ALA A 104 -39.60 -28.72 -26.96
C ALA A 104 -38.50 -29.63 -26.39
N LYS A 105 -37.55 -30.07 -27.23
CA LYS A 105 -36.37 -30.83 -26.82
C LYS A 105 -35.09 -30.15 -27.29
N VAL A 106 -34.15 -29.88 -26.36
CA VAL A 106 -32.87 -29.24 -26.60
C VAL A 106 -31.79 -30.07 -25.91
N ASP A 107 -31.07 -30.88 -26.66
CA ASP A 107 -29.92 -31.60 -26.13
C ASP A 107 -28.69 -30.68 -26.14
N ILE A 108 -27.84 -30.75 -25.08
CA ILE A 108 -26.68 -29.89 -24.88
C ILE A 108 -25.46 -30.77 -24.77
N VAL A 109 -24.40 -30.43 -25.54
CA VAL A 109 -23.12 -31.15 -25.51
C VAL A 109 -22.10 -30.23 -24.84
N LEU A 110 -21.57 -30.64 -23.70
CA LEU A 110 -20.53 -29.92 -22.98
C LEU A 110 -19.14 -30.38 -23.43
N GLU A 111 -18.26 -29.46 -23.66
CA GLU A 111 -16.86 -29.68 -23.93
C GLU A 111 -16.04 -29.45 -22.67
N GLU A 112 -15.16 -30.40 -22.30
CA GLU A 112 -14.27 -30.22 -21.13
C GLU A 112 -13.52 -28.89 -21.22
N ASP A 113 -13.51 -28.15 -20.13
CA ASP A 113 -12.83 -26.87 -20.02
C ASP A 113 -11.34 -27.10 -19.72
N VAL A 114 -10.53 -27.09 -20.77
CA VAL A 114 -9.07 -27.10 -20.68
C VAL A 114 -8.51 -25.69 -20.44
N GLU A 115 -9.36 -24.77 -19.92
CA GLU A 115 -9.17 -23.33 -19.87
C GLU A 115 -7.93 -22.84 -19.11
N THR A 116 -7.34 -23.65 -18.24
CA THR A 116 -6.11 -23.24 -17.52
C THR A 116 -4.89 -23.09 -18.43
N LEU A 117 -4.86 -23.77 -19.55
CA LEU A 117 -3.75 -23.72 -20.51
C LEU A 117 -3.96 -22.70 -21.63
N GLU A 118 -5.20 -22.32 -21.91
CA GLU A 118 -5.56 -21.34 -22.96
C GLU A 118 -5.84 -19.93 -22.42
N ALA A 119 -5.79 -19.72 -21.09
CA ALA A 119 -5.98 -18.41 -20.50
C ALA A 119 -5.02 -17.38 -21.12
N THR A 120 -5.59 -16.27 -21.58
CA THR A 120 -4.82 -15.15 -22.11
C THR A 120 -4.41 -14.22 -20.98
N VAL A 121 -3.17 -13.78 -21.00
CA VAL A 121 -2.60 -12.83 -20.04
C VAL A 121 -2.29 -11.53 -20.77
N VAL A 122 -2.69 -10.42 -20.20
CA VAL A 122 -2.31 -9.10 -20.70
C VAL A 122 -0.85 -8.85 -20.38
N VAL A 123 -0.02 -8.68 -21.40
CA VAL A 123 1.42 -8.44 -21.27
C VAL A 123 1.83 -7.31 -22.20
N GLY A 124 2.18 -6.19 -21.61
CA GLY A 124 2.54 -5.02 -22.40
C GLY A 124 1.41 -4.69 -23.38
N TYR A 125 1.67 -4.07 -24.45
CA TYR A 125 0.68 -3.66 -25.46
C TYR A 125 0.02 -4.83 -26.24
N GLY A 126 -0.27 -5.96 -25.57
CA GLY A 126 -0.91 -7.12 -26.19
C GLY A 126 -1.35 -8.19 -25.19
N THR A 127 -1.97 -9.24 -25.71
CA THR A 127 -2.35 -10.43 -24.94
C THR A 127 -1.61 -11.64 -25.50
N LEU A 128 -1.08 -12.48 -24.59
CA LEU A 128 -0.44 -13.74 -24.93
C LEU A 128 -1.14 -14.89 -24.22
N LYS A 129 -1.17 -16.09 -24.84
CA LYS A 129 -1.58 -17.30 -24.14
C LYS A 129 -0.60 -17.60 -23.01
N LYS A 130 -1.09 -18.03 -21.84
CA LYS A 130 -0.25 -18.39 -20.69
C LYS A 130 0.84 -19.41 -21.06
N THR A 131 0.55 -20.31 -21.97
CA THR A 131 1.50 -21.31 -22.49
C THR A 131 2.65 -20.72 -23.27
N GLN A 132 2.45 -19.57 -23.92
CA GLN A 132 3.47 -18.85 -24.72
C GLN A 132 4.22 -17.79 -23.92
N LEU A 133 3.80 -17.54 -22.68
CA LEU A 133 4.44 -16.57 -21.81
C LEU A 133 5.74 -17.16 -21.26
N VAL A 134 6.84 -16.46 -21.41
CA VAL A 134 8.17 -16.86 -20.87
C VAL A 134 8.54 -16.05 -19.65
N GLY A 135 8.11 -14.79 -19.54
CA GLY A 135 8.35 -13.94 -18.39
C GLY A 135 7.63 -14.42 -17.13
N SER A 136 8.16 -14.03 -15.95
CA SER A 136 7.52 -14.28 -14.66
C SER A 136 6.35 -13.32 -14.45
N VAL A 137 5.16 -13.75 -14.81
CA VAL A 137 3.91 -12.98 -14.71
C VAL A 137 2.87 -13.79 -13.98
N GLU A 138 2.26 -13.16 -12.97
CA GLU A 138 1.12 -13.75 -12.26
C GLU A 138 -0.14 -12.93 -12.54
N ASN A 139 -1.22 -13.61 -12.93
CA ASN A 139 -2.50 -12.99 -13.23
C ASN A 139 -3.52 -13.36 -12.16
N LEU A 140 -4.23 -12.36 -11.66
CA LEU A 140 -5.35 -12.50 -10.73
C LEU A 140 -6.62 -12.06 -11.42
N ASP A 141 -7.66 -12.86 -11.26
CA ASP A 141 -9.01 -12.54 -11.67
C ASP A 141 -9.59 -11.44 -10.76
N GLY A 142 -10.26 -10.45 -11.34
CA GLY A 142 -10.88 -9.35 -10.61
C GLY A 142 -11.97 -9.81 -9.63
N ASP A 143 -12.69 -10.88 -9.95
CA ASP A 143 -13.74 -11.39 -9.08
C ASP A 143 -13.20 -11.88 -7.73
N LYS A 144 -11.96 -12.42 -7.68
CA LYS A 144 -11.29 -12.79 -6.42
C LYS A 144 -10.94 -11.59 -5.55
N LEU A 145 -10.84 -10.41 -6.12
CA LEU A 145 -10.59 -9.17 -5.37
C LEU A 145 -11.85 -8.62 -4.74
N THR A 146 -13.02 -8.93 -5.31
CA THR A 146 -14.33 -8.47 -4.81
C THR A 146 -14.82 -9.26 -3.61
N ASP A 147 -14.36 -10.51 -3.44
CA ASP A 147 -14.69 -11.36 -2.28
C ASP A 147 -14.13 -10.79 -0.96
N ARG A 148 -13.21 -9.83 -1.08
CA ARG A 148 -12.64 -9.09 0.04
C ARG A 148 -13.04 -7.63 -0.08
N PRO A 149 -14.08 -7.19 0.59
CA PRO A 149 -14.53 -5.81 0.54
C PRO A 149 -13.53 -4.92 1.27
N ASN A 150 -12.54 -4.43 0.54
CA ASN A 150 -11.55 -3.46 1.00
C ASN A 150 -11.79 -2.11 0.34
N ALA A 151 -11.50 -1.04 1.06
CA ALA A 151 -11.50 0.30 0.51
C ALA A 151 -10.50 0.46 -0.63
N ASN A 152 -9.41 -0.33 -0.58
CA ASN A 152 -8.25 -0.21 -1.46
C ASN A 152 -7.88 -1.58 -2.04
N VAL A 153 -7.76 -1.64 -3.37
CA VAL A 153 -7.37 -2.85 -4.12
C VAL A 153 -6.00 -3.39 -3.69
N ALA A 154 -5.05 -2.53 -3.31
CA ALA A 154 -3.74 -2.97 -2.83
C ALA A 154 -3.85 -3.95 -1.65
N ARG A 155 -4.77 -3.70 -0.70
CA ARG A 155 -5.00 -4.60 0.44
C ARG A 155 -5.53 -5.97 0.01
N SER A 156 -6.34 -6.00 -1.05
CA SER A 156 -6.86 -7.27 -1.58
C SER A 156 -5.80 -8.09 -2.32
N LEU A 157 -4.75 -7.44 -2.86
CA LEU A 157 -3.62 -8.09 -3.52
C LEU A 157 -2.59 -8.67 -2.57
N GLN A 158 -2.51 -8.16 -1.33
CA GLN A 158 -1.50 -8.56 -0.36
C GLN A 158 -1.56 -10.07 -0.07
N GLY A 159 -0.41 -10.77 -0.23
CA GLY A 159 -0.27 -12.20 -0.01
C GLY A 159 -0.89 -13.11 -1.09
N GLN A 160 -1.55 -12.53 -2.12
CA GLN A 160 -2.15 -13.29 -3.22
C GLN A 160 -1.13 -13.68 -4.30
N VAL A 161 -0.10 -12.86 -4.46
CA VAL A 161 0.93 -13.00 -5.48
C VAL A 161 2.28 -13.23 -4.80
N ALA A 162 2.95 -14.32 -5.14
CA ALA A 162 4.31 -14.58 -4.66
C ALA A 162 5.25 -13.47 -5.15
N GLY A 163 6.13 -12.99 -4.28
CA GLY A 163 7.08 -11.91 -4.58
C GLY A 163 6.50 -10.50 -4.54
N LEU A 164 5.18 -10.34 -4.32
CA LEU A 164 4.53 -9.04 -4.12
C LEU A 164 4.40 -8.75 -2.64
N ASN A 165 5.04 -7.68 -2.19
CA ASN A 165 4.95 -7.17 -0.82
C ASN A 165 4.23 -5.85 -0.79
N ILE A 166 3.22 -5.73 0.05
CA ILE A 166 2.50 -4.49 0.31
C ILE A 166 2.67 -4.17 1.80
N ILE A 167 3.45 -3.14 2.09
CA ILE A 167 3.75 -2.72 3.45
C ILE A 167 2.79 -1.60 3.82
N GLN A 168 1.94 -1.88 4.78
CA GLN A 168 1.04 -0.88 5.36
C GLN A 168 1.58 -0.43 6.71
N THR A 169 1.73 0.87 6.88
CA THR A 169 2.20 1.48 8.12
C THR A 169 1.07 1.69 9.12
N ASP A 170 -0.17 1.71 8.64
CA ASP A 170 -1.36 1.92 9.47
C ASP A 170 -2.63 1.27 8.88
N GLY A 171 -3.73 1.33 9.63
CA GLY A 171 -5.04 0.79 9.23
C GLY A 171 -5.95 1.77 8.48
N LYS A 172 -5.53 3.00 8.17
CA LYS A 172 -6.38 4.02 7.56
C LYS A 172 -6.83 3.62 6.15
N ALA A 173 -8.10 3.80 5.87
CA ALA A 173 -8.68 3.50 4.56
C ALA A 173 -8.10 4.38 3.43
N SER A 174 -7.57 5.56 3.76
CA SER A 174 -6.96 6.51 2.82
C SER A 174 -5.54 6.13 2.40
N HIS A 175 -4.87 5.20 3.09
CA HIS A 175 -3.47 4.84 2.83
C HIS A 175 -3.38 3.58 1.98
N THR A 176 -2.68 3.67 0.85
CA THR A 176 -2.51 2.56 -0.10
C THR A 176 -1.40 1.59 0.31
N GLY A 177 -0.48 2.01 1.16
CA GLY A 177 0.73 1.25 1.45
C GLY A 177 1.78 1.32 0.34
N GLU A 178 2.99 0.92 0.66
CA GLU A 178 4.10 0.84 -0.30
C GLU A 178 4.12 -0.53 -0.96
N ILE A 179 4.28 -0.55 -2.28
CA ILE A 179 4.18 -1.76 -3.10
C ILE A 179 5.56 -2.12 -3.64
N TYR A 180 6.05 -3.30 -3.30
CA TYR A 180 7.34 -3.81 -3.73
C TYR A 180 7.20 -5.16 -4.41
N ILE A 181 7.93 -5.34 -5.51
CA ILE A 181 8.01 -6.61 -6.24
C ILE A 181 9.45 -7.12 -6.15
N ARG A 182 9.62 -8.37 -5.62
CA ARG A 182 10.91 -9.05 -5.50
C ARG A 182 11.95 -8.25 -4.69
N GLY A 183 11.55 -7.81 -3.50
CA GLY A 183 12.41 -7.15 -2.53
C GLY A 183 12.30 -5.64 -2.49
N ASN A 184 12.70 -5.10 -1.35
CA ASN A 184 12.79 -3.66 -1.11
C ASN A 184 14.12 -3.17 -1.67
N ARG A 185 14.11 -2.17 -2.54
CA ARG A 185 15.31 -1.73 -3.26
C ARG A 185 16.08 -0.66 -2.56
N THR A 186 15.39 0.21 -1.88
CA THR A 186 16.01 1.40 -1.34
C THR A 186 15.31 1.75 -0.06
N SER A 187 16.05 1.72 1.01
CA SER A 187 15.59 2.21 2.29
C SER A 187 16.23 3.58 2.55
N LYS A 188 15.44 4.51 3.04
CA LYS A 188 16.00 5.59 3.81
C LYS A 188 16.56 4.94 5.08
N ILE A 189 17.85 4.63 5.07
CA ILE A 189 18.50 4.11 6.25
C ILE A 189 18.68 5.32 7.17
N GLN A 190 17.84 5.41 8.20
CA GLN A 190 18.10 6.32 9.30
C GLN A 190 19.26 5.73 10.10
N THR A 191 20.41 6.33 10.00
CA THR A 191 21.51 5.98 10.88
C THR A 191 21.31 6.74 12.18
N ARG A 192 21.17 6.00 13.26
CA ARG A 192 21.36 6.58 14.58
C ARG A 192 22.81 6.99 14.70
N ALA A 193 23.04 8.23 15.08
CA ALA A 193 24.37 8.72 15.34
C ALA A 193 25.07 7.92 16.42
N LYS A 194 26.39 7.96 16.30
CA LYS A 194 27.41 7.48 17.20
C LYS A 194 26.98 7.56 18.66
N ALA A 195 27.06 6.47 19.38
CA ALA A 195 26.99 6.50 20.82
C ALA A 195 28.07 7.45 21.37
N GLY A 196 27.63 8.54 22.05
CA GLY A 196 28.58 9.42 22.75
C GLY A 196 28.73 10.86 22.28
N GLY A 197 27.72 11.47 21.67
CA GLY A 197 27.76 12.91 21.43
C GLY A 197 26.90 13.36 20.26
N SER A 198 26.22 14.45 20.44
CA SER A 198 25.33 15.19 19.54
C SER A 198 24.71 14.40 18.38
N SER A 199 23.43 14.19 18.49
CA SER A 199 22.61 13.45 17.53
C SER A 199 22.53 14.15 16.18
N GLU A 200 23.49 13.95 15.29
CA GLU A 200 23.29 14.18 13.88
C GLU A 200 22.59 12.96 13.28
N ASN A 201 21.28 12.98 13.23
CA ASN A 201 20.50 12.01 12.47
C ASN A 201 20.76 12.21 10.96
N LYS A 202 21.84 11.64 10.45
CA LYS A 202 22.10 11.63 9.00
C LYS A 202 21.20 10.56 8.37
N THR A 203 20.25 10.98 7.58
CA THR A 203 19.46 10.06 6.74
C THR A 203 20.18 9.86 5.43
N TYR A 204 20.74 8.69 5.22
CA TYR A 204 21.31 8.30 3.93
C TYR A 204 20.19 7.74 3.06
N SER A 205 19.91 8.36 1.92
CA SER A 205 19.07 7.75 0.90
C SER A 205 19.94 6.91 -0.03
N PHE A 206 19.71 5.62 -0.04
CA PHE A 206 20.37 4.66 -0.90
C PHE A 206 19.50 4.39 -2.12
N GLY A 207 19.88 4.95 -3.26
CA GLY A 207 19.13 4.91 -4.51
C GLY A 207 17.99 5.93 -4.59
N THR A 208 17.35 5.96 -5.74
CA THR A 208 16.28 6.90 -6.06
C THR A 208 14.91 6.46 -5.50
N GLY A 209 14.84 5.28 -4.90
CA GLY A 209 13.59 4.70 -4.44
C GLY A 209 12.72 4.21 -5.62
N GLY A 210 11.55 3.76 -5.33
CA GLY A 210 10.54 3.44 -6.33
C GLY A 210 9.67 2.27 -5.91
N SER A 211 8.36 2.50 -5.85
CA SER A 211 7.34 1.46 -5.81
C SER A 211 7.16 0.85 -7.21
N ALA A 212 6.48 -0.29 -7.29
CA ALA A 212 6.07 -0.87 -8.56
C ALA A 212 5.23 0.13 -9.36
N LEU A 213 5.40 0.13 -10.68
CA LEU A 213 4.56 0.91 -11.59
C LEU A 213 3.16 0.31 -11.65
N VAL A 214 2.14 1.08 -11.29
CA VAL A 214 0.74 0.66 -11.44
C VAL A 214 0.16 1.32 -12.68
N LEU A 215 -0.34 0.51 -13.62
CA LEU A 215 -1.02 0.98 -14.82
C LEU A 215 -2.48 0.52 -14.78
N ILE A 216 -3.40 1.46 -14.90
CA ILE A 216 -4.83 1.21 -14.97
C ILE A 216 -5.28 1.50 -16.40
N ASP A 217 -5.68 0.44 -17.13
CA ASP A 217 -5.97 0.49 -18.57
C ASP A 217 -4.87 1.22 -19.38
N GLY A 218 -3.60 1.01 -19.00
CA GLY A 218 -2.42 1.54 -19.70
C GLY A 218 -1.92 2.91 -19.18
N VAL A 219 -2.61 3.58 -18.25
CA VAL A 219 -2.21 4.86 -17.69
C VAL A 219 -1.76 4.68 -16.24
N GLU A 220 -0.69 5.36 -15.86
CA GLU A 220 -0.23 5.35 -14.47
C GLU A 220 -1.30 5.85 -13.50
N GLY A 221 -1.56 5.05 -12.48
CA GLY A 221 -2.57 5.33 -11.48
C GLY A 221 -2.23 4.78 -10.09
N ASP A 222 -3.16 4.94 -9.16
CA ASP A 222 -3.09 4.42 -7.80
C ASP A 222 -4.19 3.37 -7.61
N LEU A 223 -3.83 2.23 -7.03
CA LEU A 223 -4.78 1.15 -6.71
C LEU A 223 -5.90 1.60 -5.78
N GLY A 224 -5.67 2.62 -4.93
CA GLY A 224 -6.69 3.21 -4.08
C GLY A 224 -7.78 3.99 -4.83
N MET A 225 -7.53 4.34 -6.10
CA MET A 225 -8.48 5.08 -6.92
C MET A 225 -9.38 4.18 -7.78
N VAL A 226 -9.13 2.86 -7.77
CA VAL A 226 -9.87 1.91 -8.61
C VAL A 226 -10.98 1.24 -7.80
N ASN A 227 -12.14 1.13 -8.41
CA ASN A 227 -13.22 0.32 -7.87
C ASN A 227 -12.91 -1.17 -8.04
N PRO A 228 -12.80 -1.99 -6.97
CA PRO A 228 -12.55 -3.42 -7.09
C PRO A 228 -13.58 -4.15 -7.97
N ASN A 229 -14.87 -3.76 -7.90
CA ASN A 229 -15.93 -4.35 -8.69
C ASN A 229 -15.82 -4.08 -10.21
N ASP A 230 -15.01 -3.09 -10.58
CA ASP A 230 -14.75 -2.72 -11.97
C ASP A 230 -13.49 -3.36 -12.56
N ILE A 231 -12.76 -4.15 -11.76
CA ILE A 231 -11.55 -4.84 -12.21
C ILE A 231 -11.93 -6.16 -12.89
N GLU A 232 -11.40 -6.37 -14.08
CA GLU A 232 -11.45 -7.64 -14.83
C GLU A 232 -10.29 -8.55 -14.44
N SER A 233 -9.07 -7.98 -14.44
CA SER A 233 -7.86 -8.71 -14.06
C SER A 233 -6.75 -7.80 -13.56
N VAL A 234 -5.85 -8.38 -12.76
CA VAL A 234 -4.60 -7.75 -12.35
C VAL A 234 -3.44 -8.67 -12.73
N ALA A 235 -2.57 -8.19 -13.61
CA ALA A 235 -1.34 -8.90 -13.97
C ALA A 235 -0.13 -8.24 -13.29
N VAL A 236 0.71 -9.04 -12.62
CA VAL A 236 1.92 -8.59 -11.94
C VAL A 236 3.13 -9.09 -12.71
N LEU A 237 3.87 -8.17 -13.33
CA LEU A 237 5.08 -8.42 -14.09
C LEU A 237 6.28 -8.31 -13.16
N LYS A 238 6.96 -9.43 -12.88
CA LYS A 238 7.93 -9.53 -11.80
C LYS A 238 9.39 -9.49 -12.27
N ASP A 239 9.65 -9.75 -13.54
CA ASP A 239 10.99 -9.77 -14.12
C ASP A 239 11.22 -8.65 -15.14
N ALA A 240 12.49 -8.42 -15.48
CA ALA A 240 12.87 -7.37 -16.40
C ALA A 240 12.40 -7.63 -17.83
N SER A 241 12.27 -8.90 -18.26
CA SER A 241 11.84 -9.20 -19.63
C SER A 241 10.37 -8.88 -19.84
N SER A 242 9.49 -9.28 -18.92
CA SER A 242 8.07 -8.96 -18.97
C SER A 242 7.79 -7.46 -18.81
N ALA A 243 8.62 -6.75 -18.03
CA ALA A 243 8.50 -5.33 -17.75
C ALA A 243 9.21 -4.43 -18.79
N ALA A 244 10.07 -4.99 -19.64
CA ALA A 244 10.95 -4.25 -20.57
C ALA A 244 10.21 -3.24 -21.44
N ILE A 245 9.02 -3.59 -21.91
CA ILE A 245 8.22 -2.74 -22.79
C ILE A 245 7.75 -1.43 -22.11
N TYR A 246 7.73 -1.41 -20.75
CA TYR A 246 7.36 -0.23 -19.97
C TYR A 246 8.58 0.64 -19.60
N GLY A 247 9.77 0.23 -20.03
CA GLY A 247 11.01 0.98 -19.90
C GLY A 247 11.45 1.25 -18.50
N ALA A 248 12.08 2.40 -18.32
CA ALA A 248 12.65 2.86 -17.07
C ALA A 248 11.67 2.88 -15.90
N ARG A 249 10.39 3.07 -16.16
CA ARG A 249 9.35 3.06 -15.14
C ARG A 249 9.02 1.66 -14.64
N GLY A 250 9.24 0.62 -15.47
CA GLY A 250 9.04 -0.79 -15.12
C GLY A 250 10.16 -1.40 -14.26
N ALA A 251 11.20 -0.65 -13.96
CA ALA A 251 12.39 -1.12 -13.25
C ALA A 251 12.12 -1.75 -11.87
N ASN A 252 11.04 -1.35 -11.20
CA ASN A 252 10.59 -1.88 -9.92
C ASN A 252 9.49 -2.95 -10.04
N GLY A 253 9.24 -3.45 -11.28
CA GLY A 253 8.11 -4.29 -11.61
C GLY A 253 6.87 -3.49 -11.98
N VAL A 254 5.88 -4.15 -12.59
CA VAL A 254 4.68 -3.49 -13.12
C VAL A 254 3.44 -4.24 -12.67
N ILE A 255 2.43 -3.51 -12.25
CA ILE A 255 1.09 -4.02 -11.96
C ILE A 255 0.14 -3.45 -13.01
N LEU A 256 -0.41 -4.33 -13.85
CA LEU A 256 -1.38 -3.99 -14.87
C LEU A 256 -2.78 -4.27 -14.36
N VAL A 257 -3.60 -3.25 -14.25
CA VAL A 257 -5.01 -3.37 -13.90
C VAL A 257 -5.83 -3.16 -15.15
N THR A 258 -6.57 -4.19 -15.56
CA THR A 258 -7.55 -4.11 -16.65
C THR A 258 -8.94 -3.96 -16.05
N THR A 259 -9.70 -2.96 -16.50
CA THR A 259 -11.08 -2.77 -16.04
C THR A 259 -12.07 -3.44 -16.97
N LYS A 260 -13.18 -3.91 -16.38
CA LYS A 260 -14.25 -4.63 -17.08
C LYS A 260 -14.82 -3.83 -18.25
N SER A 261 -14.98 -4.49 -19.36
CA SER A 261 -15.63 -3.96 -20.57
C SER A 261 -17.02 -4.58 -20.72
N ALA A 262 -17.84 -4.03 -21.61
CA ALA A 262 -19.12 -4.66 -21.96
C ALA A 262 -18.86 -5.81 -22.91
N GLU A 263 -19.29 -7.03 -22.54
CA GLU A 263 -19.26 -8.20 -23.38
C GLU A 263 -20.68 -8.70 -23.67
N GLY A 264 -20.88 -9.26 -24.86
CA GLY A 264 -22.18 -9.75 -25.31
C GLY A 264 -23.15 -8.64 -25.74
N GLU A 265 -24.29 -9.00 -26.35
CA GLU A 265 -25.28 -8.05 -26.90
C GLU A 265 -26.33 -7.56 -25.87
N LYS A 266 -26.13 -7.76 -24.57
CA LYS A 266 -27.14 -7.46 -23.56
C LYS A 266 -26.83 -6.19 -22.76
N PHE A 267 -27.90 -5.42 -22.50
CA PHE A 267 -27.89 -4.34 -21.52
C PHE A 267 -28.01 -4.93 -20.11
N THR A 268 -27.13 -4.55 -19.20
CA THR A 268 -27.13 -4.97 -17.81
C THR A 268 -27.00 -3.78 -16.88
N VAL A 269 -27.73 -3.80 -15.79
CA VAL A 269 -27.57 -2.88 -14.66
C VAL A 269 -27.30 -3.72 -13.42
N SER A 270 -26.23 -3.44 -12.73
CA SER A 270 -25.81 -4.13 -11.52
C SER A 270 -25.71 -3.12 -10.38
N TYR A 271 -26.19 -3.49 -9.21
CA TYR A 271 -25.95 -2.78 -7.96
C TYR A 271 -25.34 -3.73 -6.95
N SER A 272 -24.29 -3.26 -6.26
CA SER A 272 -23.68 -3.95 -5.13
C SER A 272 -23.57 -2.96 -3.97
N GLY A 273 -24.01 -3.37 -2.79
CA GLY A 273 -23.92 -2.58 -1.58
C GLY A 273 -23.34 -3.42 -0.45
N SER A 274 -22.45 -2.84 0.34
CA SER A 274 -21.89 -3.49 1.53
C SER A 274 -21.76 -2.52 2.70
N TYR A 275 -21.97 -3.04 3.89
CA TYR A 275 -21.65 -2.39 5.15
C TYR A 275 -20.66 -3.26 5.92
N GLN A 276 -19.59 -2.63 6.43
CA GLN A 276 -18.56 -3.30 7.19
C GLN A 276 -18.48 -2.72 8.58
N LEU A 277 -18.41 -3.59 9.57
CA LEU A 277 -18.04 -3.25 10.93
C LEU A 277 -16.56 -3.61 11.12
N ASN A 278 -15.74 -2.59 11.30
CA ASN A 278 -14.31 -2.75 11.53
C ASN A 278 -14.06 -2.75 13.05
N THR A 279 -13.36 -3.77 13.52
CA THR A 279 -13.03 -3.96 14.94
C THR A 279 -11.53 -3.88 15.10
N ARG A 280 -11.05 -3.22 16.13
CA ARG A 280 -9.62 -3.21 16.45
C ARG A 280 -9.16 -4.61 16.91
N SER A 281 -8.02 -5.07 16.37
CA SER A 281 -7.41 -6.34 16.78
C SER A 281 -6.69 -6.22 18.14
N VAL A 282 -6.26 -5.03 18.50
CA VAL A 282 -5.63 -4.72 19.82
C VAL A 282 -6.46 -3.65 20.51
N ARG A 283 -6.82 -3.92 21.73
CA ARG A 283 -7.63 -3.06 22.60
C ARG A 283 -6.78 -2.60 23.75
N PHE A 284 -6.06 -1.50 23.58
CA PHE A 284 -5.19 -0.93 24.62
C PHE A 284 -5.95 -0.58 25.89
N GLU A 285 -7.23 -0.18 25.76
CA GLU A 285 -8.09 0.16 26.88
C GLU A 285 -8.32 -0.98 27.86
N ASP A 286 -8.16 -2.24 27.44
CA ASP A 286 -8.36 -3.43 28.25
C ASP A 286 -7.04 -3.87 28.95
N GLU A 287 -5.89 -3.37 28.49
CA GLU A 287 -4.56 -3.82 28.92
C GLU A 287 -3.80 -2.79 29.75
N ILE A 288 -4.22 -1.53 29.76
CA ILE A 288 -3.54 -0.48 30.51
C ILE A 288 -4.06 -0.38 31.94
N ILE A 289 -3.19 0.12 32.83
CA ILE A 289 -3.57 0.47 34.22
C ILE A 289 -4.36 1.77 34.13
N SER A 290 -5.68 1.68 34.35
CA SER A 290 -6.59 2.83 34.41
C SER A 290 -6.99 3.26 35.82
N ASP A 291 -6.69 2.44 36.81
CA ASP A 291 -6.80 2.86 38.22
C ASP A 291 -5.64 3.82 38.55
N GLY A 292 -5.96 5.03 38.98
CA GLY A 292 -4.97 6.06 39.24
C GLY A 292 -4.06 5.77 40.43
N LEU A 293 -4.54 5.06 41.48
CA LEU A 293 -3.70 4.69 42.61
C LEU A 293 -2.70 3.59 42.20
N GLU A 294 -3.17 2.54 41.55
CA GLU A 294 -2.32 1.45 41.06
C GLU A 294 -1.27 2.00 40.05
N TRP A 295 -1.69 2.88 39.12
CA TRP A 295 -0.77 3.55 38.20
C TRP A 295 0.30 4.35 38.97
N THR A 296 -0.12 5.09 40.03
CA THR A 296 0.79 5.89 40.80
C THR A 296 1.78 5.03 41.60
N GLU A 297 1.33 3.92 42.18
CA GLU A 297 2.19 2.94 42.88
C GLU A 297 3.27 2.38 41.92
N ASN A 298 2.88 1.92 40.76
CA ASN A 298 3.82 1.42 39.74
C ASN A 298 4.79 2.52 39.26
N PHE A 299 4.29 3.72 39.09
CA PHE A 299 5.12 4.87 38.71
C PHE A 299 6.18 5.19 39.76
N TYR A 300 5.82 5.16 41.04
CA TYR A 300 6.79 5.35 42.13
C TYR A 300 7.82 4.23 42.21
N GLU A 301 7.40 2.99 42.03
CA GLU A 301 8.28 1.83 42.00
C GLU A 301 9.29 1.92 40.84
N PHE A 302 8.82 2.29 39.63
CA PHE A 302 9.69 2.54 38.49
C PHE A 302 10.73 3.64 38.79
N TRP A 303 10.33 4.75 39.38
CA TRP A 303 11.26 5.83 39.73
C TRP A 303 12.22 5.45 40.85
N GLN A 304 11.81 4.62 41.79
CA GLN A 304 12.72 4.04 42.78
C GLN A 304 13.82 3.24 42.10
N GLY A 305 13.47 2.36 41.14
CA GLY A 305 14.42 1.60 40.34
C GLY A 305 15.44 2.48 39.64
N ARG A 306 15.00 3.63 39.11
CA ARG A 306 15.89 4.58 38.42
C ARG A 306 16.83 5.36 39.34
N TYR A 307 16.40 5.75 40.49
CA TYR A 307 17.16 6.63 41.43
C TYR A 307 17.69 5.93 42.66
N ALA A 308 17.26 4.69 42.88
CA ALA A 308 17.81 3.88 43.96
C ALA A 308 19.32 3.69 43.79
N THR A 309 20.02 3.68 44.90
CA THR A 309 21.44 3.31 44.94
C THR A 309 21.63 2.18 45.92
N PRO A 310 22.69 1.39 45.83
CA PRO A 310 22.97 0.37 46.87
C PRO A 310 22.99 0.90 48.31
N GLN A 311 23.36 2.16 48.46
CA GLN A 311 23.40 2.87 49.76
C GLN A 311 22.04 3.45 50.14
N ASN A 312 21.14 3.65 49.16
CA ASN A 312 19.78 4.14 49.40
C ASN A 312 18.79 3.50 48.41
N PRO A 313 18.41 2.23 48.62
CA PRO A 313 17.55 1.47 47.74
C PRO A 313 16.11 1.96 47.64
N THR A 314 15.69 2.87 48.53
CA THR A 314 14.36 3.47 48.55
C THR A 314 14.33 4.93 48.14
N LYS A 315 15.41 5.41 47.52
CA LYS A 315 15.52 6.82 47.14
C LYS A 315 14.43 7.17 46.11
N ILE A 316 13.54 8.04 46.48
CA ILE A 316 12.58 8.69 45.61
C ILE A 316 13.09 10.09 45.29
N PRO A 317 12.97 10.63 44.08
CA PRO A 317 13.30 12.00 43.79
C PRO A 317 12.54 12.95 44.70
N THR A 318 13.20 13.98 45.19
CA THR A 318 12.62 14.98 46.11
C THR A 318 11.48 15.81 45.50
N ALA A 319 11.36 15.77 44.18
CA ALA A 319 10.20 16.25 43.44
C ALA A 319 9.95 15.22 42.36
N ILE A 320 8.75 14.66 42.27
CA ILE A 320 8.30 13.95 41.08
C ILE A 320 8.04 15.03 40.04
N ASN A 321 9.14 15.55 39.55
CA ASN A 321 9.15 16.70 38.65
C ASN A 321 9.08 16.23 37.20
N THR A 322 8.34 15.15 36.98
CA THR A 322 8.31 14.58 35.67
C THR A 322 6.93 14.68 35.04
N LEU A 323 6.94 15.53 34.11
CA LEU A 323 6.05 15.61 32.93
C LEU A 323 4.55 15.84 33.23
N SER A 324 3.98 15.29 34.30
CA SER A 324 2.53 15.40 34.47
C SER A 324 2.05 15.46 35.94
N ILE A 325 2.76 14.85 36.87
CA ILE A 325 2.53 15.10 38.30
C ILE A 325 3.45 16.25 38.80
N ALA A 326 3.84 17.13 37.87
CA ALA A 326 4.68 18.28 38.15
C ALA A 326 4.08 19.08 39.34
N GLY A 327 4.87 19.22 40.40
CA GLY A 327 4.42 19.92 41.62
C GLY A 327 3.55 19.09 42.58
N ALA A 328 3.43 17.79 42.40
CA ALA A 328 2.82 16.94 43.40
C ALA A 328 3.64 16.97 44.70
N PRO A 329 2.99 16.97 45.87
CA PRO A 329 3.68 16.89 47.16
C PRO A 329 4.47 15.59 47.28
N LYS A 330 5.48 15.56 48.14
CA LYS A 330 6.30 14.35 48.36
C LYS A 330 5.50 13.16 48.89
N ASP A 331 4.43 13.43 49.58
CA ASP A 331 3.49 12.50 50.20
C ASP A 331 2.26 12.22 49.31
N TYR A 332 2.30 12.57 48.03
CA TYR A 332 1.18 12.41 47.10
C TYR A 332 0.63 10.98 47.06
N LEU A 333 1.50 9.98 47.04
CA LEU A 333 1.08 8.58 47.04
C LEU A 333 0.33 8.23 48.33
N GLU A 334 0.84 8.70 49.46
CA GLU A 334 0.18 8.47 50.77
C GLU A 334 -1.15 9.20 50.83
N MET A 335 -1.21 10.45 50.39
CA MET A 335 -2.46 11.21 50.28
C MET A 335 -3.49 10.47 49.42
N PHE A 336 -3.06 9.85 48.31
CA PHE A 336 -3.94 9.10 47.42
C PHE A 336 -4.47 7.84 48.12
N ARG A 337 -3.58 7.10 48.85
CA ARG A 337 -3.97 5.92 49.64
C ARG A 337 -4.97 6.27 50.75
N GLU A 338 -4.70 7.33 51.49
CA GLU A 338 -5.60 7.81 52.55
C GLU A 338 -6.96 8.23 51.99
N LYS A 339 -6.98 9.00 50.91
CA LYS A 339 -8.20 9.41 50.21
C LYS A 339 -9.04 8.22 49.77
N ARG A 340 -8.38 7.22 49.18
CA ARG A 340 -9.03 5.98 48.70
C ARG A 340 -9.55 5.13 49.89
N ALA A 341 -8.77 5.00 50.97
CA ALA A 341 -9.17 4.27 52.20
C ALA A 341 -10.34 4.92 52.89
N ALA A 342 -10.44 6.26 52.84
CA ALA A 342 -11.58 7.01 53.37
C ALA A 342 -12.85 6.92 52.50
N GLY A 343 -12.81 6.22 51.36
CA GLY A 343 -13.92 6.13 50.42
C GLY A 343 -14.20 7.44 49.65
N ASN A 344 -13.25 8.39 49.71
CA ASN A 344 -13.36 9.66 49.00
C ASN A 344 -12.90 9.47 47.55
N ASN A 345 -13.83 9.49 46.61
CA ASN A 345 -13.59 9.31 45.16
C ASN A 345 -13.56 10.64 44.40
N ASP A 346 -13.45 11.80 45.07
CA ASP A 346 -13.28 13.07 44.40
C ASP A 346 -12.01 13.06 43.59
N PRO A 347 -12.07 13.36 42.30
CA PRO A 347 -10.92 13.18 41.41
C PRO A 347 -9.88 14.29 41.54
N TYR A 348 -10.10 15.29 42.34
CA TYR A 348 -9.15 16.38 42.59
C TYR A 348 -9.22 16.94 44.01
N ASP A 349 -8.19 17.69 44.37
CA ASP A 349 -8.05 18.51 45.57
C ASP A 349 -7.22 19.74 45.20
N PHE A 350 -6.87 20.57 46.13
CA PHE A 350 -6.05 21.74 45.90
C PHE A 350 -4.68 21.63 46.59
N LYS A 351 -3.64 22.05 45.92
CA LYS A 351 -2.33 22.29 46.51
C LYS A 351 -2.35 23.56 47.34
N THR A 352 -1.33 23.75 48.16
CA THR A 352 -1.18 24.94 49.00
C THR A 352 -1.11 26.26 48.24
N ASN A 353 -0.72 26.21 46.98
CA ASN A 353 -0.69 27.38 46.09
C ASN A 353 -2.01 27.58 45.29
N GLY A 354 -3.06 26.80 45.58
CA GLY A 354 -4.36 26.90 44.93
C GLY A 354 -4.49 26.20 43.57
N GLU A 355 -3.45 25.49 43.13
CA GLU A 355 -3.54 24.66 41.93
C GLU A 355 -4.25 23.33 42.21
N TYR A 356 -4.82 22.72 41.18
CA TYR A 356 -5.44 21.41 41.29
C TYR A 356 -4.41 20.31 41.56
N LEU A 357 -4.80 19.35 42.38
CA LEU A 357 -4.10 18.09 42.63
C LEU A 357 -5.08 16.95 42.30
N TYR A 358 -4.72 16.08 41.39
CA TYR A 358 -5.65 15.12 40.83
C TYR A 358 -5.49 13.72 41.41
N PHE A 359 -6.61 12.99 41.56
CA PHE A 359 -6.73 11.63 42.10
C PHE A 359 -7.74 10.81 41.27
N GLY A 360 -7.70 11.00 39.96
CA GLY A 360 -8.65 10.38 39.01
C GLY A 360 -8.35 8.92 38.72
N ASN A 361 -9.24 8.33 37.91
CA ASN A 361 -9.12 7.00 37.32
C ASN A 361 -9.52 7.12 35.83
N VAL A 362 -8.57 7.33 34.97
CA VAL A 362 -8.81 7.68 33.56
C VAL A 362 -8.26 6.62 32.65
N ASN A 363 -9.12 6.08 31.79
CA ASN A 363 -8.73 5.23 30.69
C ASN A 363 -8.58 6.10 29.42
N TRP A 364 -7.39 6.62 29.20
CA TRP A 364 -7.11 7.53 28.10
C TRP A 364 -7.37 6.91 26.72
N PRO A 365 -6.95 5.65 26.40
CA PRO A 365 -7.30 5.03 25.13
C PRO A 365 -8.81 4.93 24.89
N ALA A 366 -9.61 4.69 25.92
CA ALA A 366 -11.07 4.64 25.78
C ALA A 366 -11.70 6.00 25.46
N ILE A 367 -11.04 7.10 25.84
CA ILE A 367 -11.44 8.45 25.47
C ILE A 367 -11.18 8.70 24.00
N PHE A 368 -9.99 8.34 23.50
CA PHE A 368 -9.56 8.66 22.14
C PHE A 368 -10.11 7.71 21.09
N PHE A 369 -10.27 6.42 21.39
CA PHE A 369 -10.50 5.40 20.37
C PHE A 369 -11.82 4.66 20.53
N LYS A 370 -12.57 4.56 19.42
CA LYS A 370 -13.76 3.69 19.31
C LYS A 370 -13.34 2.22 19.30
N PRO A 371 -14.07 1.31 19.96
CA PRO A 371 -13.84 -0.12 19.82
C PRO A 371 -14.15 -0.61 18.39
N ASN A 372 -15.16 -0.04 17.77
CA ASN A 372 -15.62 -0.38 16.44
C ASN A 372 -15.94 0.87 15.62
N HIS A 373 -15.76 0.79 14.31
CA HIS A 373 -16.20 1.84 13.39
C HIS A 373 -16.77 1.25 12.10
N GLY A 374 -17.66 1.98 11.44
CA GLY A 374 -18.38 1.54 10.26
C GLY A 374 -17.76 2.05 8.95
N SER A 375 -17.93 1.25 7.90
CA SER A 375 -17.74 1.71 6.53
C SER A 375 -18.82 1.16 5.62
N GLN A 376 -19.18 1.91 4.58
CA GLN A 376 -20.20 1.52 3.61
C GLN A 376 -19.73 1.77 2.19
N THR A 377 -20.15 0.89 1.29
CA THR A 377 -19.86 0.97 -0.13
C THR A 377 -21.12 0.78 -0.93
N HIS A 378 -21.30 1.57 -1.99
CA HIS A 378 -22.38 1.45 -2.95
C HIS A 378 -21.82 1.55 -4.35
N ASP A 379 -22.02 0.50 -5.15
CA ASP A 379 -21.54 0.40 -6.52
C ASP A 379 -22.71 0.23 -7.47
N VAL A 380 -22.73 1.00 -8.55
CA VAL A 380 -23.71 0.89 -9.63
C VAL A 380 -22.95 0.76 -10.93
N THR A 381 -23.26 -0.25 -11.73
CA THR A 381 -22.66 -0.44 -13.05
C THR A 381 -23.73 -0.66 -14.11
N VAL A 382 -23.60 0.06 -15.22
CA VAL A 382 -24.44 -0.08 -16.41
C VAL A 382 -23.55 -0.48 -17.57
N ARG A 383 -23.84 -1.59 -18.22
CA ARG A 383 -23.08 -2.11 -19.36
C ARG A 383 -24.00 -2.48 -20.50
N GLY A 384 -23.56 -2.25 -21.72
CA GLY A 384 -24.28 -2.69 -22.90
C GLY A 384 -23.34 -2.78 -24.10
N SER A 385 -23.66 -3.68 -24.98
CA SER A 385 -22.88 -3.94 -26.18
C SER A 385 -23.77 -4.21 -27.37
N SER A 386 -23.31 -3.80 -28.53
CA SER A 386 -23.81 -4.14 -29.83
C SER A 386 -22.63 -4.42 -30.76
N LYS A 387 -22.88 -4.89 -32.00
CA LYS A 387 -21.80 -5.14 -32.97
C LYS A 387 -20.92 -3.91 -33.26
N LYS A 388 -21.44 -2.69 -33.05
CA LYS A 388 -20.75 -1.45 -33.37
C LYS A 388 -20.38 -0.60 -32.16
N LEU A 389 -21.01 -0.80 -31.02
CA LEU A 389 -20.84 0.05 -29.85
C LEU A 389 -20.84 -0.80 -28.59
N GLN A 390 -19.81 -0.64 -27.78
CA GLN A 390 -19.69 -1.17 -26.42
C GLN A 390 -19.58 -0.01 -25.46
N TYR A 391 -20.31 -0.05 -24.36
CA TYR A 391 -20.22 0.97 -23.33
C TYR A 391 -20.36 0.41 -21.92
N SER A 392 -19.64 0.97 -20.98
CA SER A 392 -19.70 0.67 -19.57
C SER A 392 -19.67 1.98 -18.79
N LEU A 393 -20.56 2.13 -17.83
CA LEU A 393 -20.59 3.22 -16.88
C LEU A 393 -20.62 2.63 -15.49
N ALA A 394 -19.61 2.90 -14.66
CA ALA A 394 -19.49 2.42 -13.30
C ALA A 394 -19.37 3.61 -12.34
N GLY A 395 -20.15 3.58 -11.26
CA GLY A 395 -20.11 4.56 -10.18
C GLY A 395 -19.93 3.88 -8.84
N ARG A 396 -19.07 4.42 -7.97
CA ARG A 396 -18.87 3.95 -6.60
C ARG A 396 -18.91 5.12 -5.63
N PHE A 397 -19.61 4.91 -4.53
CA PHE A 397 -19.54 5.73 -3.34
C PHE A 397 -19.00 4.88 -2.19
N PHE A 398 -17.98 5.39 -1.48
CA PHE A 398 -17.41 4.78 -0.28
C PHE A 398 -17.34 5.82 0.82
N ASP A 399 -17.76 5.44 2.03
CA ASP A 399 -17.74 6.28 3.21
C ASP A 399 -17.23 5.43 4.40
N SER A 400 -16.21 5.94 5.10
CA SER A 400 -15.62 5.29 6.26
C SER A 400 -15.40 6.31 7.37
N GLU A 401 -15.92 6.02 8.52
CA GLU A 401 -15.48 6.66 9.75
C GLU A 401 -14.15 6.04 10.17
N GLY A 402 -13.32 6.81 10.88
CA GLY A 402 -12.08 6.32 11.47
C GLY A 402 -12.24 5.90 12.93
N LEU A 403 -11.09 5.68 13.57
CA LEU A 403 -10.97 5.14 14.93
C LEU A 403 -11.26 6.16 16.03
N TYR A 404 -11.16 7.45 15.76
CA TYR A 404 -11.27 8.44 16.83
C TYR A 404 -12.69 8.60 17.34
N ASN A 405 -12.81 8.58 18.66
CA ASN A 405 -14.06 8.83 19.40
C ASN A 405 -14.34 10.34 19.52
N ILE A 406 -13.28 11.14 19.55
CA ILE A 406 -13.30 12.60 19.63
C ILE A 406 -12.64 13.21 18.38
N GLY A 407 -13.10 14.40 18.00
CA GLY A 407 -12.61 15.08 16.79
C GLY A 407 -13.13 14.46 15.49
N GLU A 408 -12.52 14.81 14.37
CA GLU A 408 -12.89 14.33 13.03
C GLU A 408 -11.92 13.23 12.58
N ASP A 409 -12.46 12.12 12.09
CA ASP A 409 -11.71 11.06 11.43
C ASP A 409 -12.62 10.40 10.40
N LEU A 410 -12.55 10.88 9.17
CA LEU A 410 -13.40 10.38 8.08
C LEU A 410 -12.63 10.26 6.78
N TYR A 411 -13.04 9.28 5.96
CA TYR A 411 -12.59 9.14 4.59
C TYR A 411 -13.76 8.80 3.68
N ARG A 412 -14.00 9.66 2.68
CA ARG A 412 -15.10 9.51 1.72
C ARG A 412 -14.60 9.61 0.31
N THR A 413 -15.02 8.69 -0.57
CA THR A 413 -14.67 8.73 -1.98
C THR A 413 -15.88 8.60 -2.90
N PHE A 414 -15.75 9.16 -4.06
CA PHE A 414 -16.66 9.01 -5.18
C PHE A 414 -15.86 8.71 -6.44
N ASN A 415 -16.17 7.61 -7.11
CA ASN A 415 -15.57 7.20 -8.37
C ASN A 415 -16.64 7.16 -9.46
N LEU A 416 -16.30 7.63 -10.64
CA LEU A 416 -17.11 7.47 -11.84
C LEU A 416 -16.18 7.06 -12.98
N ARG A 417 -16.52 6.00 -13.71
CA ARG A 417 -15.79 5.55 -14.90
C ARG A 417 -16.75 5.36 -16.06
N SER A 418 -16.37 5.89 -17.20
CA SER A 418 -17.06 5.70 -18.48
C SER A 418 -16.09 5.08 -19.48
N LYS A 419 -16.45 3.94 -20.04
CA LYS A 419 -15.66 3.25 -21.07
C LYS A 419 -16.53 2.99 -22.29
N VAL A 420 -16.11 3.51 -23.44
CA VAL A 420 -16.85 3.42 -24.70
C VAL A 420 -15.89 2.96 -25.79
N LYS A 421 -16.31 1.96 -26.58
CA LYS A 421 -15.58 1.53 -27.78
C LYS A 421 -16.56 1.46 -28.94
N ALA A 422 -16.21 2.15 -30.02
CA ALA A 422 -17.00 2.21 -31.24
C ALA A 422 -16.23 1.61 -32.42
N GLN A 423 -16.83 0.64 -33.11
CA GLN A 423 -16.36 0.13 -34.40
C GLN A 423 -16.90 1.04 -35.52
N VAL A 424 -16.09 2.01 -35.97
CA VAL A 424 -16.48 3.01 -36.95
C VAL A 424 -16.59 2.38 -38.34
N THR A 425 -15.58 1.60 -38.71
CA THR A 425 -15.55 0.79 -39.93
C THR A 425 -14.99 -0.60 -39.60
N ASN A 426 -14.94 -1.53 -40.56
CA ASN A 426 -14.36 -2.87 -40.36
C ASN A 426 -12.85 -2.85 -40.03
N TRP A 427 -12.16 -1.74 -40.33
CA TRP A 427 -10.71 -1.57 -40.10
C TRP A 427 -10.36 -0.47 -39.13
N LEU A 428 -11.37 0.29 -38.59
CA LEU A 428 -11.15 1.42 -37.69
C LEU A 428 -12.05 1.31 -36.46
N SER A 429 -11.45 1.28 -35.30
CA SER A 429 -12.14 1.43 -34.03
C SER A 429 -11.59 2.60 -33.21
N VAL A 430 -12.47 3.24 -32.45
CA VAL A 430 -12.17 4.34 -31.53
C VAL A 430 -12.66 3.95 -30.15
N ASP A 431 -11.83 4.14 -29.14
CA ASP A 431 -12.20 3.91 -27.76
C ASP A 431 -11.88 5.14 -26.89
N ASN A 432 -12.71 5.34 -25.89
CA ASN A 432 -12.45 6.32 -24.83
C ASN A 432 -12.71 5.70 -23.46
N ASN A 433 -11.82 5.95 -22.52
CA ASN A 433 -11.93 5.55 -21.13
C ASN A 433 -11.68 6.80 -20.27
N THR A 434 -12.71 7.28 -19.61
CA THR A 434 -12.64 8.44 -18.73
C THR A 434 -13.03 8.05 -17.32
N SER A 435 -12.18 8.38 -16.36
CA SER A 435 -12.43 8.15 -14.94
C SER A 435 -12.31 9.46 -14.15
N LEU A 436 -13.18 9.60 -13.17
CA LEU A 436 -13.18 10.67 -12.19
C LEU A 436 -13.11 10.03 -10.80
N PHE A 437 -12.17 10.48 -10.00
CA PHE A 437 -12.03 10.11 -8.61
C PHE A 437 -12.03 11.37 -7.76
N HIS A 438 -12.93 11.43 -6.77
CA HIS A 438 -12.96 12.50 -5.78
C HIS A 438 -12.83 11.88 -4.40
N SER A 439 -11.94 12.43 -3.55
CA SER A 439 -11.83 12.03 -2.16
C SER A 439 -11.85 13.23 -1.22
N ARG A 440 -12.41 13.02 -0.04
CA ARG A 440 -12.34 13.91 1.10
C ARG A 440 -11.86 13.12 2.31
N GLN A 441 -10.83 13.64 2.96
CA GLN A 441 -10.32 13.13 4.23
C GLN A 441 -10.34 14.26 5.25
N GLY A 442 -10.86 14.01 6.43
CA GLY A 442 -10.76 14.87 7.61
C GLY A 442 -10.07 14.09 8.73
N GLN A 443 -9.14 14.73 9.40
CA GLN A 443 -8.39 14.10 10.49
C GLN A 443 -8.03 15.15 11.52
N SER A 444 -8.44 14.93 12.78
CA SER A 444 -7.94 15.71 13.92
C SER A 444 -6.44 15.45 14.12
N MET A 445 -5.71 16.47 14.51
CA MET A 445 -4.27 16.44 14.70
C MET A 445 -3.86 17.13 15.99
N PHE A 446 -2.84 16.58 16.66
CA PHE A 446 -2.23 17.26 17.82
C PHE A 446 -1.24 18.32 17.34
N SER A 447 -0.16 17.90 16.68
CA SER A 447 0.93 18.75 16.22
C SER A 447 1.43 18.29 14.86
N THR A 448 2.36 19.02 14.27
CA THR A 448 2.90 18.74 12.94
C THR A 448 3.84 17.53 12.86
N GLY A 449 4.27 16.94 13.96
CA GLY A 449 5.26 15.87 13.97
C GLY A 449 4.91 14.69 14.86
N ASP A 450 4.12 14.90 15.90
CA ASP A 450 3.86 13.87 16.90
C ASP A 450 2.56 13.12 16.61
N THR A 451 2.55 11.84 16.89
CA THR A 451 1.34 11.03 16.81
C THR A 451 0.53 11.18 18.10
N ILE A 452 -0.79 11.01 18.00
CA ILE A 452 -1.65 11.02 19.20
C ILE A 452 -1.25 9.92 20.17
N PHE A 453 -0.68 8.82 19.70
CA PHE A 453 -0.21 7.72 20.55
C PHE A 453 0.95 8.18 21.42
N ASP A 454 1.95 8.87 20.88
CA ASP A 454 3.09 9.39 21.65
C ASP A 454 2.62 10.37 22.72
N GLN A 455 1.71 11.28 22.38
CA GLN A 455 1.24 12.29 23.32
C GLN A 455 0.34 11.69 24.40
N MET A 456 -0.52 10.77 24.04
CA MET A 456 -1.36 10.04 24.98
C MET A 456 -0.51 9.19 25.93
N ASP A 457 0.51 8.50 25.43
CA ASP A 457 1.41 7.66 26.23
C ASP A 457 2.22 8.50 27.22
N HIS A 458 2.79 9.62 26.78
CA HIS A 458 3.60 10.48 27.65
C HIS A 458 2.78 11.30 28.67
N HIS A 459 1.56 11.73 28.31
CA HIS A 459 0.81 12.73 29.08
C HIS A 459 -0.56 12.26 29.55
N GLY A 460 -1.07 11.15 29.03
CA GLY A 460 -2.34 10.54 29.41
C GLY A 460 -2.20 9.61 30.60
N GLN A 461 -1.92 10.16 31.78
CA GLN A 461 -1.72 9.37 33.01
C GLN A 461 -3.04 9.11 33.71
N ALA A 462 -3.20 7.89 34.26
CA ALA A 462 -4.45 7.46 34.87
C ALA A 462 -4.99 8.39 35.98
N PRO A 463 -4.17 8.98 36.88
CA PRO A 463 -4.70 9.90 37.89
C PRO A 463 -5.15 11.26 37.35
N LEU A 464 -4.85 11.62 36.09
CA LEU A 464 -5.04 12.96 35.55
C LEU A 464 -6.21 13.01 34.58
N PRO A 465 -7.34 13.65 34.87
CA PRO A 465 -8.47 13.79 33.97
C PRO A 465 -8.16 14.78 32.83
N PRO A 466 -8.86 14.68 31.67
CA PRO A 466 -8.68 15.62 30.56
C PRO A 466 -9.27 17.01 30.86
N VAL A 467 -10.29 17.08 31.69
CA VAL A 467 -10.99 18.33 32.03
C VAL A 467 -11.15 18.46 33.56
N ASN A 468 -11.14 19.69 34.03
CA ASN A 468 -11.44 20.06 35.40
C ASN A 468 -12.96 19.96 35.70
N ALA A 469 -13.35 20.00 36.95
CA ALA A 469 -14.76 19.95 37.35
C ALA A 469 -15.60 21.12 36.80
N ASP A 470 -14.97 22.25 36.53
CA ASP A 470 -15.61 23.43 35.89
C ASP A 470 -15.69 23.33 34.34
N GLY A 471 -15.19 22.25 33.74
CA GLY A 471 -15.19 22.02 32.31
C GLY A 471 -13.99 22.62 31.56
N THR A 472 -13.06 23.27 32.25
CA THR A 472 -11.81 23.76 31.65
C THR A 472 -10.83 22.62 31.44
N TYR A 473 -9.88 22.79 30.52
CA TYR A 473 -8.88 21.73 30.24
C TYR A 473 -7.82 21.67 31.33
N THR A 474 -7.41 20.46 31.68
CA THR A 474 -6.25 20.24 32.53
C THR A 474 -4.96 20.32 31.73
N ASN A 475 -3.81 20.40 32.42
CA ASN A 475 -2.51 20.30 31.78
C ASN A 475 -2.35 18.96 31.01
N SER A 476 -2.81 17.86 31.59
CA SER A 476 -2.80 16.54 30.92
C SER A 476 -3.73 16.51 29.73
N GLY A 477 -4.92 17.12 29.82
CA GLY A 477 -5.88 17.21 28.73
C GLY A 477 -5.33 17.98 27.51
N VAL A 478 -4.53 19.00 27.77
CA VAL A 478 -3.87 19.76 26.69
C VAL A 478 -2.66 19.00 26.13
N ARG A 479 -1.80 18.49 26.98
CA ARG A 479 -0.56 17.81 26.55
C ARG A 479 -0.81 16.48 25.86
N SER A 480 -1.88 15.76 26.24
CA SER A 480 -2.27 14.50 25.57
C SER A 480 -2.90 14.70 24.20
N GLY A 481 -3.23 15.93 23.83
CA GLY A 481 -3.91 16.24 22.56
C GLY A 481 -5.44 16.25 22.65
N TYR A 482 -6.02 15.96 23.80
CA TYR A 482 -7.49 15.94 23.98
C TYR A 482 -8.11 17.29 23.64
N ALA A 483 -7.58 18.36 24.24
CA ALA A 483 -8.11 19.71 24.03
C ALA A 483 -7.99 20.15 22.58
N GLN A 484 -6.88 19.86 21.91
CA GLN A 484 -6.68 20.20 20.50
C GLN A 484 -7.71 19.49 19.59
N PHE A 485 -8.05 18.24 19.91
CA PHE A 485 -9.08 17.51 19.16
C PHE A 485 -10.47 18.10 19.39
N MET A 486 -10.76 18.52 20.62
CA MET A 486 -12.05 19.14 20.96
C MET A 486 -12.22 20.53 20.33
N GLU A 487 -11.13 21.31 20.27
CA GLU A 487 -11.13 22.67 19.69
C GLU A 487 -11.01 22.67 18.15
N GLY A 488 -10.89 21.48 17.53
CA GLY A 488 -10.95 21.34 16.07
C GLY A 488 -9.64 21.51 15.35
N ASN A 489 -8.51 21.30 16.03
CA ASN A 489 -7.23 21.14 15.33
C ASN A 489 -7.33 20.01 14.33
N GLY A 490 -6.91 20.24 13.09
CA GLY A 490 -7.07 19.19 12.08
C GLY A 490 -6.41 19.46 10.75
N GLN A 491 -6.47 18.43 9.94
CA GLN A 491 -6.09 18.44 8.55
C GLN A 491 -7.22 17.95 7.68
N TRP A 492 -7.48 18.66 6.62
CA TRP A 492 -8.50 18.32 5.62
C TRP A 492 -7.87 18.25 4.24
N ASP A 493 -8.00 17.10 3.62
CA ASP A 493 -7.55 16.85 2.27
C ASP A 493 -8.76 16.67 1.33
N LYS A 494 -8.77 17.38 0.21
CA LYS A 494 -9.70 17.18 -0.89
C LYS A 494 -8.90 16.91 -2.14
N ASN A 495 -9.22 15.83 -2.83
CA ASN A 495 -8.53 15.45 -4.06
C ASN A 495 -9.56 15.21 -5.18
N LEU A 496 -9.30 15.74 -6.35
CA LEU A 496 -10.02 15.44 -7.58
C LEU A 496 -9.01 14.97 -8.63
N THR A 497 -9.17 13.74 -9.10
CA THR A 497 -8.39 13.19 -10.20
C THR A 497 -9.29 12.87 -11.36
N VAL A 498 -8.95 13.37 -12.53
CA VAL A 498 -9.62 13.06 -13.80
C VAL A 498 -8.59 12.45 -14.73
N VAL A 499 -8.91 11.30 -15.30
CA VAL A 499 -8.08 10.63 -16.30
C VAL A 499 -8.95 10.34 -17.52
N SER A 500 -8.52 10.76 -18.70
CA SER A 500 -9.20 10.46 -19.97
C SER A 500 -8.20 9.95 -20.98
N THR A 501 -8.46 8.76 -21.50
CA THR A 501 -7.66 8.11 -22.55
C THR A 501 -8.51 7.92 -23.78
N THR A 502 -8.07 8.40 -24.91
CA THR A 502 -8.69 8.17 -26.22
C THR A 502 -7.76 7.34 -27.08
N GLY A 503 -8.25 6.20 -27.53
CA GLY A 503 -7.52 5.24 -28.36
C GLY A 503 -8.10 5.16 -29.77
N LEU A 504 -7.22 4.96 -30.72
CA LEU A 504 -7.53 4.70 -32.12
C LEU A 504 -6.81 3.41 -32.56
N THR A 505 -7.56 2.44 -33.08
CA THR A 505 -6.97 1.22 -33.64
C THR A 505 -7.31 1.12 -35.11
N ILE A 506 -6.27 0.91 -35.92
CA ILE A 506 -6.33 0.73 -37.37
C ILE A 506 -5.84 -0.67 -37.70
N ASP A 507 -6.73 -1.50 -38.23
CA ASP A 507 -6.40 -2.84 -38.76
C ASP A 507 -6.10 -2.75 -40.25
N PHE A 508 -4.82 -2.62 -40.61
CA PHE A 508 -4.40 -2.61 -42.04
C PHE A 508 -4.70 -3.94 -42.71
N ILE A 509 -4.41 -5.03 -41.98
CA ILE A 509 -4.76 -6.38 -42.37
C ILE A 509 -5.34 -7.04 -41.12
N LYS A 510 -6.62 -7.39 -41.16
CA LYS A 510 -7.33 -7.94 -40.04
C LYS A 510 -6.59 -9.14 -39.44
N ASP A 511 -6.39 -9.12 -38.11
CA ASP A 511 -5.71 -10.15 -37.31
C ASP A 511 -4.22 -10.40 -37.74
N VAL A 512 -3.62 -9.53 -38.58
CA VAL A 512 -2.22 -9.64 -39.01
C VAL A 512 -1.42 -8.38 -38.77
N LEU A 513 -1.92 -7.21 -39.16
CA LEU A 513 -1.19 -5.96 -39.03
C LEU A 513 -2.10 -4.85 -38.51
N SER A 514 -1.82 -4.37 -37.33
CA SER A 514 -2.59 -3.29 -36.73
C SER A 514 -1.69 -2.20 -36.13
N LEU A 515 -2.19 -0.97 -36.14
CA LEU A 515 -1.60 0.18 -35.47
C LEU A 515 -2.57 0.70 -34.43
N ARG A 516 -2.12 0.76 -33.17
CA ARG A 516 -2.84 1.40 -32.10
C ARG A 516 -2.13 2.70 -31.71
N GLY A 517 -2.88 3.78 -31.67
CA GLY A 517 -2.46 5.04 -31.08
C GLY A 517 -3.36 5.39 -29.91
N ASP A 518 -2.82 5.88 -28.83
CA ASP A 518 -3.61 6.42 -27.71
C ASP A 518 -2.99 7.70 -27.15
N PHE A 519 -3.87 8.57 -26.69
CA PHE A 519 -3.53 9.80 -25.98
C PHE A 519 -4.27 9.84 -24.67
N SER A 520 -3.53 10.10 -23.59
CA SER A 520 -4.07 10.17 -22.24
C SER A 520 -3.74 11.52 -21.60
N TYR A 521 -4.73 12.09 -20.93
CA TYR A 521 -4.57 13.26 -20.08
C TYR A 521 -5.06 12.95 -18.67
N LYS A 522 -4.20 13.22 -17.67
CA LYS A 522 -4.53 13.08 -16.26
C LYS A 522 -4.33 14.43 -15.54
N ALA A 523 -5.36 14.89 -14.88
CA ALA A 523 -5.33 16.07 -14.02
C ALA A 523 -5.58 15.67 -12.57
N ILE A 524 -4.69 16.06 -11.66
CA ILE A 524 -4.87 15.92 -10.22
C ILE A 524 -4.92 17.31 -9.60
N ARG A 525 -6.00 17.59 -8.88
CA ARG A 525 -6.20 18.85 -8.15
C ARG A 525 -6.44 18.52 -6.69
N ARG A 526 -5.45 18.79 -5.85
CA ARG A 526 -5.51 18.49 -4.42
C ARG A 526 -5.38 19.76 -3.60
N GLN A 527 -6.23 19.88 -2.62
CA GLN A 527 -6.14 20.92 -1.59
C GLN A 527 -5.97 20.25 -0.23
N ARG A 528 -5.02 20.75 0.52
CA ARG A 528 -4.82 20.38 1.93
C ARG A 528 -4.93 21.64 2.77
N GLU A 529 -5.73 21.59 3.80
CA GLU A 529 -5.79 22.64 4.82
C GLU A 529 -5.38 22.05 6.17
N ARG A 530 -4.69 22.86 6.97
CA ARG A 530 -4.42 22.57 8.38
C ARG A 530 -4.79 23.77 9.22
N ALA A 531 -5.32 23.50 10.40
CA ALA A 531 -5.54 24.51 11.42
C ALA A 531 -4.97 24.03 12.75
N ARG A 532 -4.35 24.95 13.48
CA ARG A 532 -3.93 24.82 14.87
C ARG A 532 -4.52 26.02 15.63
N VAL A 533 -5.33 25.74 16.62
CA VAL A 533 -5.97 26.77 17.45
C VAL A 533 -5.21 26.95 18.76
N PRO A 534 -5.32 28.13 19.42
CA PRO A 534 -4.79 28.34 20.76
C PRO A 534 -5.52 27.45 21.76
N VAL A 535 -4.78 26.88 22.72
CA VAL A 535 -5.36 26.02 23.74
C VAL A 535 -4.75 26.36 25.10
N THR A 536 -5.59 26.55 26.08
CA THR A 536 -5.22 26.94 27.45
C THR A 536 -5.63 25.87 28.43
N ALA A 537 -4.70 25.45 29.28
CA ALA A 537 -4.99 24.63 30.46
C ALA A 537 -5.24 25.51 31.68
N MET A 538 -6.08 25.07 32.60
CA MET A 538 -6.25 25.68 33.90
C MET A 538 -5.58 24.80 34.98
N LEU A 539 -4.49 25.30 35.55
CA LEU A 539 -3.76 24.60 36.61
C LEU A 539 -4.44 24.75 37.98
N GLY A 540 -5.31 25.76 38.12
CA GLY A 540 -6.16 26.04 39.25
C GLY A 540 -7.23 27.05 38.84
N PRO A 541 -8.21 27.40 39.72
CA PRO A 541 -9.34 28.25 39.33
C PRO A 541 -8.97 29.63 38.77
N ALA A 542 -7.75 30.10 39.05
CA ALA A 542 -7.24 31.40 38.63
C ALA A 542 -5.81 31.29 38.04
N SER A 543 -5.40 30.10 37.62
CA SER A 543 -4.03 29.84 37.12
C SER A 543 -4.05 29.28 35.72
N PRO A 544 -4.25 30.13 34.70
CA PRO A 544 -4.20 29.70 33.32
C PRO A 544 -2.76 29.37 32.90
N PHE A 545 -2.60 28.36 32.06
CA PHE A 545 -1.36 27.98 31.41
C PHE A 545 -1.61 27.85 29.90
N GLU A 546 -1.08 28.77 29.15
CA GLU A 546 -1.18 28.71 27.70
C GLU A 546 -0.21 27.66 27.16
N TYR A 547 -0.74 26.63 26.53
CA TYR A 547 0.05 25.57 25.92
C TYR A 547 0.31 25.88 24.46
N ASP A 548 -0.76 26.01 23.68
CA ASP A 548 -0.70 26.54 22.34
C ASP A 548 -1.08 28.01 22.40
N THR A 549 -0.08 28.88 22.24
CA THR A 549 -0.29 30.30 22.31
C THR A 549 -0.98 30.84 21.06
N HIS A 550 -1.45 32.07 21.15
CA HIS A 550 -1.94 32.81 19.99
C HIS A 550 -0.90 32.78 18.85
N ASP A 551 0.39 33.00 19.13
CA ASP A 551 1.46 33.03 18.14
C ASP A 551 1.76 31.64 17.53
N ASP A 552 1.48 30.55 18.27
CA ASP A 552 1.60 29.17 17.79
C ASP A 552 0.44 28.75 16.89
N SER A 553 -0.69 29.46 16.98
CA SER A 553 -1.87 29.18 16.17
C SER A 553 -1.63 29.56 14.72
N TYR A 554 -2.17 28.76 13.80
CA TYR A 554 -2.06 29.04 12.39
C TYR A 554 -3.17 28.38 11.57
N LYS A 555 -3.38 28.93 10.38
CA LYS A 555 -4.03 28.24 9.27
C LYS A 555 -3.10 28.17 8.09
N SER A 556 -3.04 27.01 7.48
CA SER A 556 -2.24 26.80 6.28
C SER A 556 -3.04 26.08 5.19
N ARG A 557 -2.70 26.38 3.94
CA ARG A 557 -3.26 25.72 2.77
C ARG A 557 -2.15 25.37 1.79
N TRP A 558 -2.22 24.16 1.30
CA TRP A 558 -1.48 23.68 0.15
C TRP A 558 -2.44 23.44 -1.00
N THR A 559 -2.07 23.91 -2.17
CA THR A 559 -2.71 23.57 -3.44
C THR A 559 -1.70 22.83 -4.28
N TYR A 560 -2.09 21.68 -4.78
CA TYR A 560 -1.26 20.83 -5.63
C TYR A 560 -1.97 20.61 -6.95
N ASP A 561 -1.32 21.01 -8.02
CA ASP A 561 -1.80 20.84 -9.37
C ASP A 561 -0.83 19.94 -10.13
N THR A 562 -1.32 18.83 -10.65
CA THR A 562 -0.53 17.92 -11.49
C THR A 562 -1.26 17.75 -12.81
N ASP A 563 -0.55 17.97 -13.90
CA ASP A 563 -0.96 17.65 -15.25
C ASP A 563 0.00 16.63 -15.84
N TYR A 564 -0.52 15.52 -16.32
CA TYR A 564 0.24 14.47 -16.95
C TYR A 564 -0.40 14.12 -18.28
N MET A 565 0.41 14.10 -19.31
CA MET A 565 0.03 13.70 -20.66
C MET A 565 0.89 12.53 -21.10
N SER A 566 0.28 11.56 -21.76
CA SER A 566 1.03 10.51 -22.43
C SER A 566 0.44 10.21 -23.80
N ALA A 567 1.30 9.86 -24.74
CA ALA A 567 0.93 9.41 -26.05
C ALA A 567 1.74 8.18 -26.43
N ASN A 568 1.05 7.17 -26.97
CA ASN A 568 1.66 5.92 -27.44
C ASN A 568 1.27 5.67 -28.89
N ALA A 569 2.17 5.06 -29.64
CA ALA A 569 1.86 4.47 -30.95
C ALA A 569 2.54 3.11 -31.05
N VAL A 570 1.76 2.08 -31.33
CA VAL A 570 2.20 0.67 -31.31
C VAL A 570 1.75 -0.03 -32.57
N LEU A 571 2.70 -0.52 -33.34
CA LEU A 571 2.50 -1.37 -34.51
C LEU A 571 2.65 -2.83 -34.08
N THR A 572 1.64 -3.64 -34.35
CA THR A 572 1.65 -5.08 -34.10
C THR A 572 1.55 -5.84 -35.41
N TRP A 573 2.47 -6.78 -35.61
CA TRP A 573 2.51 -7.64 -36.78
C TRP A 573 2.54 -9.12 -36.39
N THR A 574 1.49 -9.86 -36.75
CA THR A 574 1.30 -11.28 -36.40
C THR A 574 1.04 -12.06 -37.68
N PRO A 575 2.08 -12.36 -38.47
CA PRO A 575 1.92 -13.07 -39.75
C PRO A 575 1.49 -14.52 -39.52
N LYS A 576 0.64 -15.03 -40.42
CA LYS A 576 0.22 -16.44 -40.42
C LYS A 576 1.28 -17.30 -41.15
N LEU A 577 2.23 -17.87 -40.39
CA LEU A 577 3.37 -18.64 -40.91
C LEU A 577 3.14 -20.15 -40.90
N GLY A 578 1.89 -20.61 -40.72
CA GLY A 578 1.51 -22.01 -40.59
C GLY A 578 1.38 -22.47 -39.14
N GLU A 579 1.01 -23.71 -38.88
CA GLU A 579 0.66 -24.24 -37.56
C GLU A 579 1.86 -24.37 -36.60
N ASN A 580 3.06 -24.50 -37.13
CA ASN A 580 4.28 -24.75 -36.37
C ASN A 580 5.05 -23.48 -35.99
N HIS A 581 4.69 -22.36 -36.57
CA HIS A 581 5.40 -21.10 -36.42
C HIS A 581 4.43 -20.03 -35.93
N ASN A 582 4.66 -19.51 -34.76
CA ASN A 582 3.92 -18.36 -34.24
C ASN A 582 4.89 -17.21 -34.03
N LEU A 583 4.71 -16.13 -34.78
CA LEU A 583 5.53 -14.91 -34.70
C LEU A 583 4.65 -13.73 -34.35
N ASN A 584 5.06 -12.98 -33.33
CA ASN A 584 4.45 -11.70 -32.98
C ASN A 584 5.55 -10.65 -32.86
N VAL A 585 5.46 -9.59 -33.65
CA VAL A 585 6.40 -8.47 -33.64
C VAL A 585 5.64 -7.22 -33.23
N VAL A 586 6.16 -6.53 -32.22
CA VAL A 586 5.62 -5.28 -31.73
C VAL A 586 6.71 -4.22 -31.78
N GLY A 587 6.40 -3.07 -32.36
CA GLY A 587 7.29 -1.90 -32.32
C GLY A 587 6.49 -0.65 -32.00
N GLY A 588 7.09 0.26 -31.26
CA GLY A 588 6.35 1.45 -30.87
C GLY A 588 7.21 2.53 -30.23
N TRP A 589 6.55 3.63 -29.92
CA TRP A 589 7.11 4.72 -29.15
C TRP A 589 6.10 5.21 -28.12
N ASN A 590 6.61 5.82 -27.05
CA ASN A 590 5.80 6.52 -26.07
C ASN A 590 6.42 7.88 -25.75
N LEU A 591 5.56 8.82 -25.37
CA LEU A 591 5.90 10.15 -24.88
C LEU A 591 5.15 10.39 -23.59
N GLU A 592 5.82 11.00 -22.62
CA GLU A 592 5.21 11.45 -21.37
C GLU A 592 5.66 12.87 -21.05
N ASP A 593 4.72 13.70 -20.62
CA ASP A 593 4.97 15.06 -20.12
C ASP A 593 4.28 15.18 -18.75
N TYR A 594 5.04 15.52 -17.73
CA TYR A 594 4.60 15.67 -16.36
C TYR A 594 4.89 17.05 -15.86
N ARG A 595 3.88 17.73 -15.34
CA ARG A 595 3.96 19.05 -14.73
C ARG A 595 3.33 19.03 -13.37
N TYR A 596 4.06 19.52 -12.38
CA TYR A 596 3.61 19.59 -11.00
C TYR A 596 3.86 20.99 -10.46
N HIS A 597 2.82 21.55 -9.88
CA HIS A 597 2.86 22.85 -9.23
C HIS A 597 2.29 22.72 -7.82
N ARG A 598 3.06 23.22 -6.82
CA ARG A 598 2.61 23.33 -5.44
C ARG A 598 2.66 24.77 -5.00
N PHE A 599 1.58 25.24 -4.43
CA PHE A 599 1.50 26.53 -3.75
C PHE A 599 1.13 26.30 -2.29
N TYR A 600 1.84 26.97 -1.39
CA TYR A 600 1.63 26.92 0.04
C TYR A 600 1.50 28.32 0.62
N ILE A 601 0.54 28.50 1.52
CA ILE A 601 0.38 29.70 2.32
C ILE A 601 0.06 29.31 3.76
N GLN A 602 0.67 29.99 4.71
CA GLN A 602 0.34 29.93 6.14
C GLN A 602 0.29 31.33 6.71
N ARG A 603 -0.62 31.53 7.63
CA ARG A 603 -0.69 32.70 8.47
C ARG A 603 -0.88 32.29 9.92
N SER A 604 -0.12 32.91 10.82
CA SER A 604 -0.14 32.65 12.27
C SER A 604 -0.87 33.78 13.02
N GLY A 605 -1.16 33.58 14.31
CA GLY A 605 -1.83 34.54 15.16
C GLY A 605 -3.34 34.63 14.93
N MET A 606 -4.08 33.58 15.34
CA MET A 606 -5.51 33.48 15.13
C MET A 606 -6.28 34.30 16.16
N ILE A 607 -7.01 35.33 15.70
CA ILE A 607 -7.76 36.25 16.57
C ILE A 607 -9.05 35.60 17.10
N PHE A 608 -9.73 34.83 16.26
CA PHE A 608 -11.01 34.18 16.57
C PHE A 608 -10.95 32.68 16.27
N PRO A 609 -10.67 31.84 17.27
CA PRO A 609 -10.54 30.38 17.10
C PRO A 609 -11.80 29.72 16.54
N GLU A 610 -12.98 30.23 16.89
CA GLU A 610 -14.27 29.65 16.46
C GLU A 610 -14.56 29.83 14.97
N ASN A 611 -13.79 30.68 14.29
CA ASN A 611 -14.06 31.09 12.89
C ASN A 611 -12.82 31.10 12.02
N PHE A 612 -12.09 29.95 11.96
CA PHE A 612 -10.88 29.84 11.11
C PHE A 612 -11.16 29.76 9.61
N ALA A 613 -12.29 30.30 9.16
CA ALA A 613 -12.64 30.28 7.74
C ALA A 613 -11.82 31.26 6.89
N SER A 614 -11.42 32.43 7.43
CA SER A 614 -10.72 33.47 6.67
C SER A 614 -9.32 33.72 7.19
N TYR A 615 -8.36 33.89 6.27
CA TYR A 615 -6.98 34.33 6.58
C TYR A 615 -6.87 35.78 7.04
N GLU A 616 -7.94 36.56 6.90
CA GLU A 616 -8.01 37.95 7.35
C GLU A 616 -8.11 38.06 8.88
N LEU A 617 -8.59 36.99 9.53
CA LEU A 617 -8.78 36.92 10.99
C LEU A 617 -7.51 36.49 11.76
N PHE A 618 -6.33 36.80 11.21
CA PHE A 618 -5.02 36.52 11.77
C PHE A 618 -4.22 37.83 11.85
N ASP A 619 -3.64 38.14 13.00
CA ASP A 619 -2.86 39.36 13.21
C ASP A 619 -1.35 39.13 13.28
N GLY A 620 -0.92 37.85 13.34
CA GLY A 620 0.49 37.51 13.36
C GLY A 620 1.22 37.99 12.12
N THR A 621 2.44 38.44 12.29
CA THR A 621 3.31 38.95 11.23
C THR A 621 3.98 37.89 10.41
N ASP A 622 3.96 36.63 10.87
CA ASP A 622 4.58 35.50 10.18
C ASP A 622 3.68 34.95 9.09
N ILE A 623 3.94 35.38 7.86
CA ILE A 623 3.29 34.88 6.65
C ILE A 623 4.30 34.05 5.88
N LYS A 624 4.03 32.74 5.74
CA LYS A 624 4.84 31.84 4.93
C LYS A 624 4.16 31.61 3.60
N VAL A 625 4.90 31.83 2.52
CA VAL A 625 4.47 31.55 1.16
C VAL A 625 5.57 30.75 0.47
N GLU A 626 5.21 29.60 -0.08
CA GLU A 626 6.14 28.73 -0.81
C GLU A 626 5.53 28.32 -2.14
N GLN A 627 6.36 28.20 -3.14
CA GLN A 627 6.04 27.65 -4.43
C GLN A 627 7.07 26.63 -4.84
N ASN A 628 6.63 25.49 -5.39
CA ASN A 628 7.51 24.46 -5.91
C ASN A 628 6.92 23.93 -7.23
N ASN A 629 7.76 23.88 -8.26
CA ASN A 629 7.44 23.33 -9.57
C ASN A 629 8.37 22.15 -9.85
N SER A 630 7.83 21.12 -10.52
CA SER A 630 8.61 19.93 -10.86
C SER A 630 8.09 19.36 -12.18
N ASP A 631 8.84 19.58 -13.26
CA ASP A 631 8.44 19.21 -14.59
C ASP A 631 9.47 18.27 -15.20
N TYR A 632 9.00 17.25 -15.96
CA TYR A 632 9.89 16.40 -16.73
C TYR A 632 9.18 15.79 -17.94
N GLY A 633 9.97 15.40 -18.92
CA GLY A 633 9.53 14.63 -20.09
C GLY A 633 10.30 13.33 -20.25
N LEU A 634 9.61 12.30 -20.75
CA LEU A 634 10.17 10.99 -21.10
C LEU A 634 9.78 10.67 -22.54
N VAL A 635 10.72 10.10 -23.28
CA VAL A 635 10.48 9.56 -24.63
C VAL A 635 11.10 8.19 -24.71
N GLY A 636 10.39 7.20 -25.24
CA GLY A 636 10.91 5.85 -25.36
C GLY A 636 10.57 5.23 -26.70
N PHE A 637 11.51 4.52 -27.30
CA PHE A 637 11.32 3.66 -28.48
C PHE A 637 11.52 2.22 -28.06
N PHE A 638 10.64 1.33 -28.49
CA PHE A 638 10.72 -0.06 -28.09
C PHE A 638 10.35 -1.02 -29.23
N GLY A 639 10.91 -2.21 -29.13
CA GLY A 639 10.58 -3.32 -30.01
C GLY A 639 10.61 -4.64 -29.26
N ARG A 640 9.73 -5.56 -29.64
CA ARG A 640 9.66 -6.92 -29.10
C ARG A 640 9.35 -7.90 -30.20
N VAL A 641 10.04 -9.02 -30.21
CA VAL A 641 9.82 -10.16 -31.10
C VAL A 641 9.56 -11.38 -30.24
N ASN A 642 8.39 -11.95 -30.34
CA ASN A 642 8.01 -13.23 -29.74
C ASN A 642 7.92 -14.27 -30.86
N TYR A 643 8.65 -15.37 -30.73
CA TYR A 643 8.64 -16.46 -31.66
C TYR A 643 8.48 -17.80 -30.98
N SER A 644 7.48 -18.57 -31.38
CA SER A 644 7.27 -19.94 -30.88
C SER A 644 7.36 -20.92 -32.03
N LEU A 645 8.23 -21.92 -31.86
CA LEU A 645 8.46 -23.00 -32.82
C LEU A 645 7.84 -24.31 -32.31
N PHE A 646 6.96 -24.94 -33.09
CA PHE A 646 6.25 -26.19 -32.76
C PHE A 646 5.44 -26.13 -31.45
N ASN A 647 5.11 -24.93 -30.92
CA ASN A 647 4.58 -24.72 -29.59
C ASN A 647 5.47 -25.31 -28.44
N ARG A 648 6.76 -25.53 -28.70
CA ARG A 648 7.75 -26.14 -27.76
C ARG A 648 8.83 -25.16 -27.35
N TYR A 649 9.44 -24.52 -28.37
CA TYR A 649 10.55 -23.60 -28.13
C TYR A 649 10.05 -22.18 -28.27
N ILE A 650 10.15 -21.42 -27.24
CA ILE A 650 9.62 -20.06 -27.17
C ILE A 650 10.80 -19.13 -26.98
N PHE A 651 10.90 -18.11 -27.80
CA PHE A 651 11.93 -17.09 -27.76
C PHE A 651 11.27 -15.72 -27.69
N GLU A 652 11.74 -14.88 -26.82
CA GLU A 652 11.38 -13.48 -26.77
C GLU A 652 12.65 -12.64 -26.70
N VAL A 653 12.72 -11.62 -27.57
CA VAL A 653 13.77 -10.60 -27.51
C VAL A 653 13.08 -9.25 -27.54
N SER A 654 13.45 -8.37 -26.61
CA SER A 654 12.99 -7.00 -26.64
C SER A 654 14.14 -6.03 -26.37
N ALA A 655 14.00 -4.83 -26.88
CA ALA A 655 14.92 -3.74 -26.62
C ALA A 655 14.14 -2.44 -26.48
N ARG A 656 14.69 -1.55 -25.64
CA ARG A 656 14.12 -0.24 -25.45
C ARG A 656 15.22 0.82 -25.37
N TYR A 657 14.94 2.00 -25.93
CA TYR A 657 15.80 3.16 -25.92
C TYR A 657 15.02 4.32 -25.33
N ASP A 658 15.37 4.73 -24.11
CA ASP A 658 14.65 5.74 -23.31
C ASP A 658 15.48 6.99 -23.15
N GLY A 659 14.82 8.15 -23.28
CA GLY A 659 15.37 9.46 -22.99
C GLY A 659 14.57 10.14 -21.87
N SER A 660 15.29 10.78 -20.92
CA SER A 660 14.70 11.51 -19.80
C SER A 660 15.32 12.89 -19.65
N SER A 661 14.47 13.91 -19.52
CA SER A 661 14.91 15.27 -19.24
C SER A 661 15.45 15.47 -17.80
N LYS A 662 15.39 14.45 -16.96
CA LYS A 662 15.90 14.49 -15.57
C LYS A 662 17.43 14.38 -15.48
N PHE A 663 18.09 14.03 -16.57
CA PHE A 663 19.54 13.86 -16.64
C PHE A 663 20.22 14.93 -17.49
N PRO A 664 21.53 15.18 -17.29
CA PRO A 664 22.31 16.05 -18.16
C PRO A 664 22.19 15.63 -19.63
N THR A 665 22.26 16.56 -20.55
CA THR A 665 22.04 16.32 -22.00
C THR A 665 22.88 15.17 -22.56
N SER A 666 24.12 14.99 -22.07
CA SER A 666 25.02 13.91 -22.48
C SER A 666 24.64 12.53 -21.93
N GLN A 667 23.76 12.46 -20.91
CA GLN A 667 23.39 11.25 -20.18
C GLN A 667 21.89 10.95 -20.20
N GLN A 668 21.13 11.64 -21.04
CA GLN A 668 19.66 11.52 -21.08
C GLN A 668 19.19 10.17 -21.59
N TRP A 669 19.95 9.53 -22.49
CA TRP A 669 19.54 8.34 -23.20
C TRP A 669 20.16 7.06 -22.64
N GLY A 670 19.32 6.02 -22.44
CA GLY A 670 19.71 4.70 -22.00
C GLY A 670 19.18 3.61 -22.93
N PHE A 671 19.98 2.54 -23.14
CA PHE A 671 19.58 1.35 -23.93
C PHE A 671 19.42 0.15 -23.02
N PHE A 672 18.26 -0.52 -23.11
CA PHE A 672 17.85 -1.57 -22.20
C PHE A 672 17.37 -2.82 -22.99
N PRO A 673 18.23 -3.82 -23.17
CA PRO A 673 17.90 -5.07 -23.85
C PRO A 673 17.32 -6.11 -22.89
N SER A 674 16.48 -7.02 -23.41
CA SER A 674 16.08 -8.25 -22.72
C SER A 674 15.90 -9.41 -23.66
N ALA A 675 16.07 -10.63 -23.13
CA ALA A 675 15.88 -11.87 -23.86
C ALA A 675 15.31 -12.94 -22.92
N SER A 676 14.41 -13.76 -23.44
CA SER A 676 13.82 -14.87 -22.71
C SER A 676 13.72 -16.11 -23.58
N VAL A 677 13.88 -17.26 -22.95
CA VAL A 677 13.74 -18.57 -23.60
C VAL A 677 12.80 -19.45 -22.76
N GLY A 678 11.92 -20.18 -23.44
CA GLY A 678 11.03 -21.15 -22.83
C GLY A 678 11.06 -22.47 -23.57
N TRP A 679 11.10 -23.55 -22.82
CA TRP A 679 11.06 -24.89 -23.36
C TRP A 679 9.92 -25.70 -22.76
N ARG A 680 8.95 -26.07 -23.59
CA ARG A 680 7.83 -26.92 -23.19
C ARG A 680 8.22 -28.39 -23.42
N LEU A 681 8.75 -28.98 -22.37
CA LEU A 681 9.19 -30.38 -22.30
C LEU A 681 8.02 -31.35 -22.50
N ASP A 682 6.82 -31.01 -22.04
CA ASP A 682 5.60 -31.78 -22.20
C ASP A 682 5.20 -32.03 -23.66
N GLN A 683 5.65 -31.15 -24.57
CA GLN A 683 5.38 -31.26 -26.01
C GLN A 683 6.42 -32.04 -26.76
N GLU A 684 7.48 -32.49 -26.10
CA GLU A 684 8.52 -33.27 -26.77
C GLU A 684 8.03 -34.70 -27.12
N PRO A 685 8.45 -35.23 -28.31
CA PRO A 685 8.02 -36.57 -28.74
C PRO A 685 8.34 -37.68 -27.78
N TRP A 686 9.45 -37.55 -27.04
CA TRP A 686 9.90 -38.52 -26.04
C TRP A 686 9.17 -38.43 -24.69
N MET A 687 8.37 -37.36 -24.48
CA MET A 687 7.52 -37.16 -23.28
C MET A 687 6.06 -37.65 -23.48
N LYS A 688 5.74 -38.29 -24.60
CA LYS A 688 4.35 -38.78 -24.85
C LYS A 688 3.80 -39.73 -23.77
N TRP A 689 4.69 -40.46 -23.09
CA TRP A 689 4.36 -41.37 -22.01
C TRP A 689 3.81 -40.68 -20.78
N SER A 690 4.14 -39.42 -20.56
CA SER A 690 3.72 -38.66 -19.39
C SER A 690 2.34 -37.98 -19.54
N LYS A 691 1.76 -37.93 -20.73
CA LYS A 691 0.54 -37.17 -21.02
C LYS A 691 -0.70 -37.57 -20.20
N SER A 692 -0.70 -38.75 -19.60
CA SER A 692 -1.80 -39.21 -18.74
C SER A 692 -1.84 -38.51 -17.39
N TRP A 693 -0.74 -37.91 -16.94
CA TRP A 693 -0.60 -37.29 -15.63
C TRP A 693 0.12 -35.92 -15.64
N LEU A 694 0.82 -35.58 -16.70
CA LEU A 694 1.56 -34.34 -16.89
C LEU A 694 0.94 -33.57 -18.07
N ASP A 695 0.30 -32.45 -17.77
CA ASP A 695 -0.43 -31.62 -18.74
C ASP A 695 0.43 -30.50 -19.32
N ASN A 696 1.33 -29.96 -18.49
CA ASN A 696 2.28 -28.92 -18.86
C ASN A 696 3.58 -29.08 -18.06
N PHE A 697 4.69 -28.93 -18.73
CA PHE A 697 6.01 -28.89 -18.09
C PHE A 697 6.91 -27.96 -18.87
N LYS A 698 7.07 -26.73 -18.35
CA LYS A 698 7.81 -25.67 -19.02
C LYS A 698 8.94 -25.17 -18.14
N VAL A 699 10.14 -25.15 -18.68
CA VAL A 699 11.32 -24.50 -18.11
C VAL A 699 11.53 -23.17 -18.83
N ARG A 700 11.86 -22.13 -18.11
CA ARG A 700 12.08 -20.79 -18.66
C ARG A 700 13.33 -20.16 -18.06
N GLY A 701 14.00 -19.32 -18.87
CA GLY A 701 15.14 -18.52 -18.47
C GLY A 701 15.00 -17.11 -19.02
N ASN A 702 15.23 -16.11 -18.22
CA ASN A 702 15.06 -14.71 -18.56
C ASN A 702 16.31 -13.91 -18.18
N PHE A 703 16.67 -13.00 -19.06
CA PHE A 703 17.66 -11.97 -18.84
C PHE A 703 17.05 -10.63 -19.27
N GLY A 704 17.24 -9.60 -18.49
CA GLY A 704 16.82 -8.28 -18.91
C GLY A 704 17.49 -7.19 -18.10
N SER A 705 17.74 -6.06 -18.77
CA SER A 705 18.25 -4.85 -18.16
C SER A 705 17.21 -3.74 -18.29
N LEU A 706 17.04 -2.96 -17.24
CA LEU A 706 16.12 -1.82 -17.17
C LEU A 706 16.83 -0.63 -16.52
N GLY A 707 16.56 0.56 -17.02
CA GLY A 707 16.99 1.79 -16.38
C GLY A 707 16.02 2.22 -15.27
N ASN A 708 16.52 2.83 -14.23
CA ASN A 708 15.69 3.53 -13.25
C ASN A 708 16.06 5.02 -13.25
N GLY A 709 15.12 5.87 -13.62
CA GLY A 709 15.26 7.34 -13.67
C GLY A 709 14.41 8.03 -12.60
N ALA A 710 14.14 7.39 -11.45
CA ALA A 710 13.31 7.97 -10.39
C ALA A 710 14.03 9.07 -9.58
N ILE A 711 14.97 9.77 -10.19
CA ILE A 711 15.60 10.96 -9.64
C ILE A 711 14.65 12.16 -9.72
N SER A 712 14.80 13.11 -8.78
CA SER A 712 14.06 14.36 -8.85
C SER A 712 14.49 15.19 -10.07
N PRO A 713 13.57 15.87 -10.76
CA PRO A 713 13.94 16.81 -11.81
C PRO A 713 14.94 17.87 -11.30
N TYR A 714 15.75 18.38 -12.20
CA TYR A 714 16.72 19.47 -11.93
C TYR A 714 17.87 19.11 -10.98
N THR A 715 18.00 17.86 -10.52
CA THR A 715 19.11 17.43 -9.63
C THR A 715 20.49 17.66 -10.25
N PHE A 716 20.55 17.76 -11.58
CA PHE A 716 21.77 18.04 -12.33
C PHE A 716 22.07 19.54 -12.54
N LEU A 717 21.28 20.43 -11.94
CA LEU A 717 21.51 21.88 -11.95
C LEU A 717 22.15 22.32 -10.64
N GLU A 718 23.16 23.15 -10.74
CA GLU A 718 23.74 23.79 -9.55
C GLU A 718 22.75 24.81 -8.98
N THR A 719 22.47 24.69 -7.71
CA THR A 719 21.58 25.59 -6.98
C THR A 719 22.25 26.16 -5.77
N MET A 720 21.93 27.40 -5.44
CA MET A 720 22.36 28.08 -4.23
C MET A 720 21.16 28.33 -3.33
N ASP A 721 21.29 28.02 -2.04
CA ASP A 721 20.28 28.40 -1.06
C ASP A 721 20.51 29.84 -0.60
N ILE A 722 19.40 30.56 -0.42
CA ILE A 722 19.43 31.91 0.18
C ILE A 722 18.98 31.75 1.63
N ASN A 723 19.87 32.02 2.56
CA ASN A 723 19.61 31.93 3.99
C ASN A 723 19.78 33.31 4.64
N LYS A 724 19.15 33.46 5.82
CA LYS A 724 19.41 34.64 6.68
C LYS A 724 20.50 34.31 7.70
N THR A 725 21.35 35.27 7.98
CA THR A 725 22.35 35.12 9.04
C THR A 725 21.67 34.99 10.39
N SER A 726 22.11 34.03 11.21
CA SER A 726 21.65 33.86 12.60
C SER A 726 22.20 34.99 13.50
N VAL A 727 23.33 35.61 13.11
CA VAL A 727 23.95 36.72 13.81
C VAL A 727 23.58 38.00 13.09
N PRO A 728 22.90 38.96 13.74
CA PRO A 728 22.58 40.23 13.12
C PRO A 728 23.87 41.01 12.84
N PHE A 729 24.03 41.51 11.64
CA PHE A 729 25.10 42.44 11.26
C PHE A 729 24.49 43.82 11.11
N ASN A 730 25.00 44.78 11.85
CA ASN A 730 24.47 46.14 11.90
C ASN A 730 22.98 46.24 12.26
N GLY A 731 22.55 45.36 13.17
CA GLY A 731 21.15 45.30 13.68
C GLY A 731 20.15 44.60 12.76
N ALA A 732 20.59 44.04 11.63
CA ALA A 732 19.75 43.34 10.69
C ALA A 732 20.31 41.95 10.36
N SER A 733 19.43 40.94 10.24
CA SER A 733 19.77 39.63 9.70
C SER A 733 19.83 39.72 8.16
N ASN A 734 21.04 39.68 7.62
CA ASN A 734 21.25 39.79 6.18
C ASN A 734 21.09 38.45 5.47
N ASN A 735 20.66 38.47 4.21
CA ASN A 735 20.67 37.32 3.37
C ASN A 735 22.07 36.97 2.90
N TYR A 736 22.41 35.68 2.85
CA TYR A 736 23.62 35.18 2.23
C TYR A 736 23.28 33.96 1.36
N THR A 737 24.11 33.66 0.36
CA THR A 737 23.99 32.46 -0.46
C THR A 737 24.99 31.41 -0.01
N THR A 738 24.57 30.14 -0.05
CA THR A 738 25.49 29.03 0.17
C THR A 738 26.38 28.80 -1.07
N VAL A 739 27.51 28.14 -0.87
CA VAL A 739 28.31 27.62 -1.99
C VAL A 739 27.50 26.49 -2.64
N PRO A 740 27.35 26.46 -3.97
CA PRO A 740 26.63 25.38 -4.63
C PRO A 740 27.33 24.05 -4.43
N SER A 741 26.54 22.99 -4.22
CA SER A 741 27.09 21.64 -4.22
C SER A 741 27.53 21.26 -5.64
N PRO A 742 28.74 20.72 -5.83
CA PRO A 742 29.20 20.28 -7.14
C PRO A 742 28.32 19.14 -7.66
N ILE A 743 28.12 19.09 -8.97
CA ILE A 743 27.29 18.07 -9.62
C ILE A 743 28.19 17.30 -10.61
N PRO A 744 28.22 15.94 -10.55
CA PRO A 744 28.96 15.17 -11.52
C PRO A 744 28.28 15.24 -12.89
N SER A 745 29.04 15.53 -13.92
CA SER A 745 28.56 15.48 -15.31
C SER A 745 28.20 14.08 -15.77
N SER A 746 28.59 13.05 -15.02
CA SER A 746 28.33 11.63 -15.25
C SER A 746 27.04 11.13 -14.62
N LEU A 747 26.23 12.00 -13.99
CA LEU A 747 24.94 11.60 -13.39
C LEU A 747 24.02 11.00 -14.46
N THR A 748 23.71 9.71 -14.33
CA THR A 748 22.97 8.93 -15.32
C THR A 748 21.98 7.94 -14.69
N TRP A 749 21.38 7.11 -15.52
CA TRP A 749 20.44 6.06 -15.11
C TRP A 749 21.05 5.06 -14.12
N GLU A 750 20.28 4.69 -13.10
CA GLU A 750 20.56 3.43 -12.38
C GLU A 750 20.19 2.27 -13.28
N THR A 751 21.02 1.23 -13.34
CA THR A 751 20.79 0.08 -14.21
C THR A 751 20.45 -1.15 -13.36
N ILE A 752 19.36 -1.83 -13.74
CA ILE A 752 18.88 -3.01 -13.06
C ILE A 752 18.89 -4.18 -14.00
N THR A 753 19.79 -5.11 -13.78
CA THR A 753 19.92 -6.34 -14.52
C THR A 753 19.35 -7.50 -13.73
N THR A 754 18.43 -8.24 -14.31
CA THR A 754 17.78 -9.40 -13.68
C THR A 754 18.03 -10.65 -14.49
N TYR A 755 18.42 -11.72 -13.81
CA TYR A 755 18.47 -13.08 -14.29
C TYR A 755 17.41 -13.89 -13.53
N ASP A 756 16.61 -14.65 -14.24
CA ASP A 756 15.52 -15.45 -13.67
C ASP A 756 15.47 -16.81 -14.34
N VAL A 757 15.31 -17.86 -13.51
CA VAL A 757 15.08 -19.23 -13.98
C VAL A 757 13.79 -19.72 -13.32
N GLY A 758 12.84 -20.14 -14.13
CA GLY A 758 11.53 -20.58 -13.69
C GLY A 758 11.12 -21.95 -14.19
N LEU A 759 10.23 -22.58 -13.45
CA LEU A 759 9.62 -23.87 -13.75
C LEU A 759 8.11 -23.77 -13.55
N ASP A 760 7.33 -24.13 -14.57
CA ASP A 760 5.88 -24.27 -14.47
C ASP A 760 5.50 -25.73 -14.79
N ALA A 761 4.71 -26.36 -13.94
CA ALA A 761 4.24 -27.73 -14.13
C ALA A 761 2.78 -27.89 -13.70
N ASP A 762 1.97 -28.50 -14.55
CA ASP A 762 0.59 -28.83 -14.27
C ASP A 762 0.40 -30.34 -14.42
N PHE A 763 -0.30 -30.95 -13.45
CA PHE A 763 -0.47 -32.39 -13.33
C PHE A 763 -1.95 -32.75 -13.16
N LEU A 764 -2.30 -33.99 -13.56
CA LEU A 764 -3.60 -34.63 -13.27
C LEU A 764 -4.80 -33.81 -13.80
N LYS A 765 -4.76 -33.46 -15.08
CA LYS A 765 -5.73 -32.55 -15.73
C LYS A 765 -5.79 -31.17 -15.05
N SER A 766 -4.62 -30.62 -14.76
CA SER A 766 -4.40 -29.34 -14.09
C SER A 766 -5.06 -29.22 -12.70
N ARG A 767 -5.26 -30.34 -12.01
CA ARG A 767 -5.70 -30.34 -10.61
C ARG A 767 -4.58 -29.88 -9.70
N LEU A 768 -3.34 -30.30 -9.96
CA LEU A 768 -2.16 -29.84 -9.25
C LEU A 768 -1.33 -28.97 -10.18
N SER A 769 -1.11 -27.73 -9.75
CA SER A 769 -0.23 -26.78 -10.46
C SER A 769 0.90 -26.34 -9.56
N PHE A 770 2.11 -26.31 -10.11
CA PHE A 770 3.32 -25.83 -9.50
C PHE A 770 3.94 -24.71 -10.33
N SER A 771 4.39 -23.63 -9.69
CA SER A 771 5.21 -22.60 -10.31
C SER A 771 6.32 -22.21 -9.33
N GLY A 772 7.54 -22.15 -9.80
CA GLY A 772 8.70 -21.76 -9.01
C GLY A 772 9.67 -20.92 -9.80
N ASP A 773 10.22 -19.89 -9.15
CA ASP A 773 11.22 -18.99 -9.71
C ASP A 773 12.41 -18.86 -8.76
N TYR A 774 13.59 -18.76 -9.31
CA TYR A 774 14.79 -18.28 -8.65
C TYR A 774 15.37 -17.12 -9.44
N TYR A 775 15.61 -16.01 -8.77
CA TYR A 775 16.11 -14.81 -9.43
C TYR A 775 17.31 -14.20 -8.74
N TRP A 776 18.13 -13.57 -9.57
CA TRP A 776 19.24 -12.75 -9.17
C TRP A 776 19.13 -11.40 -9.87
N LYS A 777 19.13 -10.33 -9.09
CA LYS A 777 18.99 -8.96 -9.55
C LYS A 777 20.20 -8.15 -9.09
N GLU A 778 20.86 -7.52 -10.02
CA GLU A 778 21.95 -6.59 -9.79
C GLU A 778 21.50 -5.16 -10.12
N THR A 779 21.67 -4.25 -9.17
CA THR A 779 21.42 -2.83 -9.38
C THR A 779 22.77 -2.13 -9.31
N SER A 780 23.21 -1.61 -10.44
CA SER A 780 24.44 -0.83 -10.58
C SER A 780 24.14 0.64 -10.76
N ASP A 781 25.17 1.45 -10.60
CA ASP A 781 25.10 2.89 -10.76
C ASP A 781 24.03 3.56 -9.89
N ILE A 782 23.86 3.05 -8.66
CA ILE A 782 22.89 3.57 -7.70
C ILE A 782 23.25 4.99 -7.33
N ILE A 783 22.26 5.89 -7.45
CA ILE A 783 22.43 7.30 -7.13
C ILE A 783 22.36 7.50 -5.62
N THR A 784 23.47 7.93 -5.04
CA THR A 784 23.63 8.20 -3.61
C THR A 784 24.54 9.39 -3.38
N ASN A 785 24.66 9.84 -2.14
CA ASN A 785 25.65 10.85 -1.80
C ASN A 785 27.07 10.28 -2.04
N GLY A 786 27.95 11.09 -2.55
CA GLY A 786 29.38 10.75 -2.67
C GLY A 786 30.06 10.61 -1.31
N PRO A 787 31.33 10.18 -1.29
CA PRO A 787 32.14 10.16 -0.08
C PRO A 787 32.25 11.56 0.53
N ASP A 788 32.33 11.63 1.86
CA ASP A 788 32.40 12.89 2.57
C ASP A 788 33.61 13.70 2.08
N LEU A 789 33.36 14.95 1.74
CA LEU A 789 34.40 15.89 1.34
C LEU A 789 35.10 16.49 2.58
N PRO A 790 36.38 16.81 2.52
CA PRO A 790 37.05 17.54 3.61
C PRO A 790 36.29 18.83 3.96
N ASN A 791 36.16 19.16 5.24
CA ASN A 791 35.44 20.35 5.71
C ASN A 791 35.93 21.67 5.06
N ILE A 792 37.18 21.72 4.65
CA ILE A 792 37.76 22.88 3.96
C ILE A 792 37.09 23.14 2.60
N TYR A 793 36.43 22.14 2.02
CA TYR A 793 35.72 22.27 0.74
C TYR A 793 34.48 23.18 0.86
N GLY A 794 33.88 23.24 2.04
CA GLY A 794 32.76 24.12 2.35
C GLY A 794 31.44 23.78 1.66
N ALA A 795 31.32 22.60 1.01
CA ALA A 795 30.09 22.11 0.41
C ALA A 795 29.88 20.63 0.70
N SER A 796 28.63 20.19 0.63
CA SER A 796 28.27 18.78 0.80
C SER A 796 28.74 17.93 -0.40
N ALA A 797 28.97 16.64 -0.16
CA ALA A 797 29.31 15.70 -1.22
C ALA A 797 28.21 15.62 -2.27
N PRO A 798 28.55 15.63 -3.57
CA PRO A 798 27.56 15.57 -4.63
C PRO A 798 26.87 14.22 -4.70
N LYS A 799 25.61 14.22 -5.14
CA LYS A 799 24.92 12.98 -5.53
C LYS A 799 25.45 12.50 -6.86
N GLY A 800 25.70 11.20 -6.98
CA GLY A 800 26.14 10.58 -8.22
C GLY A 800 25.92 9.07 -8.21
N ASN A 801 26.30 8.40 -9.25
CA ASN A 801 26.18 6.96 -9.44
C ASN A 801 27.33 6.22 -8.74
N TYR A 802 27.28 6.09 -7.41
CA TYR A 802 28.43 5.64 -6.61
C TYR A 802 28.27 4.27 -5.96
N ALA A 803 27.11 3.63 -6.03
CA ALA A 803 26.88 2.40 -5.31
C ALA A 803 26.27 1.28 -6.17
N SER A 804 26.34 0.05 -5.66
CA SER A 804 25.73 -1.11 -6.29
C SER A 804 25.15 -2.06 -5.24
N MET A 805 24.13 -2.84 -5.64
CA MET A 805 23.41 -3.77 -4.78
C MET A 805 23.07 -5.06 -5.52
N ILE A 806 23.10 -6.17 -4.80
CA ILE A 806 22.66 -7.49 -5.28
C ILE A 806 21.46 -7.94 -4.47
N THR A 807 20.43 -8.39 -5.16
CA THR A 807 19.23 -9.02 -4.55
C THR A 807 19.08 -10.42 -5.08
N LYS A 808 18.90 -11.42 -4.20
CA LYS A 808 18.62 -12.80 -4.54
C LYS A 808 17.32 -13.23 -3.87
N GLY A 809 16.51 -14.01 -4.58
CA GLY A 809 15.29 -14.53 -4.00
C GLY A 809 14.74 -15.72 -4.78
N TRP A 810 13.74 -16.34 -4.17
CA TRP A 810 13.00 -17.44 -4.76
C TRP A 810 11.52 -17.34 -4.41
N GLU A 811 10.70 -17.89 -5.27
CA GLU A 811 9.24 -17.90 -5.17
C GLU A 811 8.73 -19.29 -5.51
N VAL A 812 7.77 -19.79 -4.74
CA VAL A 812 7.10 -21.07 -5.01
C VAL A 812 5.60 -20.89 -4.80
N THR A 813 4.82 -21.36 -5.75
CA THR A 813 3.37 -21.45 -5.65
C THR A 813 2.92 -22.87 -5.98
N LEU A 814 2.11 -23.44 -5.11
CA LEU A 814 1.47 -24.74 -5.27
C LEU A 814 -0.04 -24.57 -5.18
N SER A 815 -0.77 -25.10 -6.15
CA SER A 815 -2.22 -25.04 -6.18
C SER A 815 -2.81 -26.40 -6.44
N TRP A 816 -3.78 -26.78 -5.62
CA TRP A 816 -4.59 -27.97 -5.79
C TRP A 816 -6.06 -27.59 -5.93
N ARG A 817 -6.75 -28.12 -6.94
CA ARG A 817 -8.19 -27.95 -7.13
C ARG A 817 -8.80 -29.27 -7.55
N ASP A 818 -9.94 -29.58 -6.96
CA ASP A 818 -10.67 -30.79 -7.30
C ASP A 818 -12.15 -30.69 -6.90
N ALA A 819 -12.93 -31.67 -7.34
CA ALA A 819 -14.34 -31.82 -6.99
C ALA A 819 -14.63 -33.23 -6.55
N VAL A 820 -15.40 -33.36 -5.47
CA VAL A 820 -15.85 -34.66 -4.93
C VAL A 820 -17.36 -34.66 -4.78
N LYS A 821 -18.03 -35.71 -5.21
CA LYS A 821 -19.49 -35.84 -5.02
C LYS A 821 -19.82 -36.07 -3.56
N LEU A 822 -20.57 -35.13 -2.97
CA LEU A 822 -21.16 -35.24 -1.63
C LEU A 822 -22.69 -35.32 -1.77
N GLY A 823 -23.21 -36.52 -1.71
CA GLY A 823 -24.62 -36.77 -2.01
C GLY A 823 -24.95 -36.54 -3.49
N SER A 824 -25.92 -35.66 -3.77
CA SER A 824 -26.35 -35.30 -5.13
C SER A 824 -25.61 -34.09 -5.69
N HIS A 825 -24.74 -33.44 -4.93
CA HIS A 825 -24.07 -32.19 -5.29
C HIS A 825 -22.54 -32.35 -5.25
N ASP A 826 -21.86 -31.60 -6.13
CA ASP A 826 -20.38 -31.54 -6.14
C ASP A 826 -19.89 -30.61 -5.04
N PHE A 827 -18.97 -31.13 -4.24
CA PHE A 827 -18.14 -30.31 -3.33
C PHE A 827 -16.86 -29.95 -4.06
N ASN A 828 -16.76 -28.68 -4.46
CA ASN A 828 -15.57 -28.16 -5.11
C ASN A 828 -14.64 -27.57 -4.04
N TYR A 829 -13.36 -27.84 -4.15
CA TYR A 829 -12.35 -27.25 -3.28
C TYR A 829 -11.09 -26.87 -4.02
N SER A 830 -10.50 -25.75 -3.60
CA SER A 830 -9.23 -25.24 -4.11
C SER A 830 -8.35 -24.81 -2.94
N ILE A 831 -7.09 -25.20 -2.99
CA ILE A 831 -6.06 -24.84 -2.02
C ILE A 831 -4.89 -24.26 -2.81
N LYS A 832 -4.56 -22.99 -2.58
CA LYS A 832 -3.37 -22.35 -3.17
C LYS A 832 -2.45 -21.89 -2.05
N GLY A 833 -1.21 -22.38 -2.03
CA GLY A 833 -0.15 -21.93 -1.14
C GLY A 833 0.97 -21.24 -1.92
N SER A 834 1.41 -20.09 -1.45
CA SER A 834 2.55 -19.35 -1.99
C SER A 834 3.55 -19.06 -0.89
N LEU A 835 4.84 -19.25 -1.15
CA LEU A 835 5.95 -18.98 -0.24
C LEU A 835 7.08 -18.32 -1.01
N TRP A 836 7.67 -17.26 -0.46
CA TRP A 836 8.78 -16.56 -1.10
C TRP A 836 9.71 -15.92 -0.08
N ASP A 837 10.94 -15.71 -0.51
CA ASP A 837 11.96 -15.07 0.29
C ASP A 837 12.93 -14.26 -0.57
N THR A 838 13.39 -13.14 -0.03
CA THR A 838 14.29 -12.21 -0.72
C THR A 838 15.31 -11.63 0.23
N ARG A 839 16.56 -11.56 -0.20
CA ARG A 839 17.65 -10.90 0.52
C ARG A 839 18.42 -9.95 -0.40
N SER A 840 18.86 -8.83 0.16
CA SER A 840 19.59 -7.80 -0.57
C SER A 840 20.87 -7.42 0.18
N TRP A 841 21.95 -7.23 -0.56
CA TRP A 841 23.26 -6.83 -0.02
C TRP A 841 23.81 -5.66 -0.84
N VAL A 842 24.48 -4.75 -0.16
CA VAL A 842 25.31 -3.73 -0.79
C VAL A 842 26.53 -4.42 -1.39
N SER A 843 26.65 -4.44 -2.71
CA SER A 843 27.81 -5.05 -3.38
C SER A 843 28.97 -4.09 -3.51
N TYR A 844 28.68 -2.80 -3.56
CA TYR A 844 29.70 -1.73 -3.55
C TYR A 844 29.13 -0.44 -2.95
N PHE A 845 29.87 0.20 -2.08
CA PHE A 845 29.59 1.52 -1.55
C PHE A 845 30.94 2.24 -1.29
N PRO A 846 31.09 3.53 -1.66
CA PRO A 846 32.35 4.26 -1.50
C PRO A 846 32.53 4.78 -0.07
N GLU A 847 32.82 3.87 0.87
CA GLU A 847 33.13 4.19 2.26
C GLU A 847 34.49 3.66 2.64
N THR A 848 35.13 4.22 3.66
CA THR A 848 36.48 3.89 4.06
C THR A 848 36.56 3.20 5.43
N ASP A 849 35.53 3.38 6.27
CA ASP A 849 35.63 3.10 7.71
C ASP A 849 34.89 1.85 8.16
N GLY A 850 34.10 1.21 7.27
CA GLY A 850 33.29 0.04 7.62
C GLY A 850 32.28 0.34 8.74
N ASN A 851 31.75 1.56 8.82
CA ASN A 851 30.82 1.99 9.87
C ASN A 851 29.54 1.17 9.84
N ILE A 852 29.29 0.38 10.91
CA ILE A 852 28.14 -0.53 10.99
C ILE A 852 26.78 0.20 11.01
N TYR A 853 26.74 1.45 11.42
CA TYR A 853 25.54 2.28 11.43
C TYR A 853 25.23 2.89 10.06
N GLN A 854 26.17 2.86 9.13
CA GLN A 854 26.05 3.36 7.77
C GLN A 854 26.00 2.23 6.75
N LEU A 855 25.99 2.57 5.47
CA LEU A 855 26.15 1.60 4.39
C LEU A 855 27.64 1.27 4.27
N TYR A 856 27.93 -0.02 4.07
CA TYR A 856 29.25 -0.52 3.75
C TYR A 856 29.14 -1.67 2.76
N THR A 857 30.21 -1.94 2.05
CA THR A 857 30.29 -3.05 1.10
C THR A 857 30.14 -4.39 1.84
N GLY A 858 29.15 -5.20 1.43
CA GLY A 858 28.78 -6.46 2.08
C GLY A 858 27.65 -6.36 3.09
N LYS A 859 27.17 -5.16 3.42
CA LYS A 859 26.03 -4.96 4.33
C LYS A 859 24.76 -5.63 3.79
N GLU A 860 24.09 -6.44 4.61
CA GLU A 860 22.75 -6.90 4.31
C GLU A 860 21.75 -5.77 4.61
N ILE A 861 20.88 -5.49 3.66
CA ILE A 861 19.86 -4.44 3.85
C ILE A 861 18.91 -4.86 4.97
N GLY A 862 18.75 -3.98 5.94
CA GLY A 862 17.89 -4.20 7.10
C GLY A 862 18.56 -4.89 8.29
N GLU A 863 19.86 -5.23 8.23
CA GLU A 863 20.57 -5.81 9.36
C GLU A 863 20.54 -4.88 10.58
N MET A 864 20.38 -5.47 11.75
CA MET A 864 20.38 -4.79 13.03
C MET A 864 21.56 -5.24 13.87
N TRP A 865 22.29 -4.28 14.42
CA TRP A 865 23.36 -4.48 15.39
C TRP A 865 22.86 -4.09 16.77
N GLY A 866 23.16 -4.87 17.77
CA GLY A 866 22.78 -4.61 19.15
C GLY A 866 23.56 -5.48 20.13
N LEU A 867 23.53 -5.11 21.39
CA LEU A 867 24.07 -5.90 22.48
C LEU A 867 23.21 -7.15 22.69
N THR A 868 23.82 -8.23 23.08
CA THR A 868 23.13 -9.48 23.45
C THR A 868 23.02 -9.61 24.95
N THR A 869 21.97 -10.29 25.41
CA THR A 869 21.66 -10.41 26.85
C THR A 869 21.62 -11.86 27.28
N ASN A 870 21.94 -12.10 28.57
CA ASN A 870 21.82 -13.38 29.25
C ASN A 870 20.76 -13.30 30.39
N GLY A 871 19.54 -12.84 30.04
CA GLY A 871 18.44 -12.68 30.97
C GLY A 871 18.54 -11.41 31.82
N TYR A 872 18.02 -11.48 33.03
CA TYR A 872 17.93 -10.37 33.99
C TYR A 872 18.78 -10.67 35.23
N PHE A 873 19.23 -9.60 35.93
CA PHE A 873 19.88 -9.78 37.23
C PHE A 873 18.90 -10.28 38.27
N ALA A 874 19.23 -11.36 38.96
CA ALA A 874 18.39 -11.91 40.04
C ALA A 874 18.50 -11.12 41.36
N SER A 875 19.59 -10.35 41.53
CA SER A 875 19.83 -9.55 42.74
C SER A 875 20.71 -8.34 42.48
N ASN A 876 20.62 -7.33 43.33
CA ASN A 876 21.51 -6.16 43.27
C ASN A 876 22.97 -6.55 43.48
N VAL A 877 23.26 -7.62 44.23
CA VAL A 877 24.63 -8.11 44.42
C VAL A 877 25.21 -8.66 43.12
N GLU A 878 24.43 -9.45 42.38
CA GLU A 878 24.79 -9.95 41.08
C GLU A 878 25.04 -8.80 40.08
N ALA A 879 24.15 -7.80 40.04
CA ALA A 879 24.28 -6.63 39.19
C ALA A 879 25.56 -5.85 39.47
N LEU A 880 25.89 -5.63 40.75
CA LEU A 880 27.13 -4.97 41.14
C LEU A 880 28.39 -5.78 40.81
N GLN A 881 28.36 -7.12 40.99
CA GLN A 881 29.45 -7.99 40.62
C GLN A 881 29.68 -7.99 39.11
N HIS A 882 28.62 -8.03 38.35
CA HIS A 882 28.67 -7.95 36.89
C HIS A 882 29.24 -6.60 36.43
N ALA A 883 28.78 -5.48 36.98
CA ALA A 883 29.28 -4.15 36.69
C ALA A 883 30.78 -4.01 37.04
N SER A 884 31.22 -4.65 38.15
CA SER A 884 32.61 -4.64 38.56
C SER A 884 33.51 -5.48 37.67
N ALA A 885 32.98 -6.58 37.08
CA ALA A 885 33.71 -7.51 36.23
C ALA A 885 33.78 -7.01 34.75
N ASN A 886 32.73 -6.39 34.26
CA ASN A 886 32.55 -6.08 32.85
C ASN A 886 32.39 -4.56 32.57
N GLY A 887 32.68 -3.72 33.54
CA GLY A 887 32.46 -2.28 33.41
C GLY A 887 31.00 -1.88 33.32
N TRP A 888 30.75 -0.59 33.27
CA TRP A 888 29.45 -0.03 33.03
C TRP A 888 29.28 0.20 31.52
N ILE A 889 28.06 0.01 31.02
CA ILE A 889 27.72 0.47 29.67
C ILE A 889 27.75 2.00 29.70
N THR A 890 28.94 2.53 29.46
CA THR A 890 29.15 3.97 29.38
C THR A 890 28.45 4.47 28.14
N ASN A 891 27.40 5.24 28.27
CA ASN A 891 26.71 6.04 27.24
C ASN A 891 25.23 5.82 27.05
N THR A 892 24.53 5.00 27.85
CA THR A 892 23.06 4.88 27.70
C THR A 892 22.28 5.69 28.71
N TYR A 893 22.81 5.92 29.88
CA TYR A 893 22.26 6.81 30.92
C TYR A 893 23.41 7.37 31.75
N ASN A 894 23.28 8.63 32.24
CA ASN A 894 24.25 9.28 33.12
C ASN A 894 24.94 8.28 34.05
N ASP A 895 26.27 8.34 34.12
CA ASP A 895 27.20 7.47 34.91
C ASP A 895 26.81 7.24 36.39
N ALA A 896 25.70 7.77 36.83
CA ALA A 896 25.19 7.74 38.22
C ALA A 896 24.13 6.68 38.50
N THR A 897 23.66 5.94 37.50
CA THR A 897 22.54 4.97 37.69
C THR A 897 23.09 3.56 37.80
N PRO A 898 23.08 2.95 39.01
CA PRO A 898 23.56 1.56 39.18
C PRO A 898 22.63 0.55 38.50
N LEU A 899 23.21 -0.53 37.97
CA LEU A 899 22.44 -1.72 37.57
C LEU A 899 21.82 -2.37 38.81
N LEU A 900 20.58 -2.79 38.66
CA LEU A 900 19.80 -3.37 39.74
C LEU A 900 19.22 -4.73 39.36
N ALA A 901 18.69 -5.45 40.31
CA ALA A 901 17.88 -6.64 40.07
C ALA A 901 16.72 -6.30 39.13
N GLY A 902 16.50 -7.16 38.11
CA GLY A 902 15.50 -6.91 37.09
C GLY A 902 16.01 -6.20 35.82
N ASP A 903 17.19 -5.56 35.87
CA ASP A 903 17.82 -4.98 34.69
C ASP A 903 18.37 -6.07 33.75
N LEU A 904 18.51 -5.72 32.47
CA LEU A 904 19.08 -6.61 31.45
C LEU A 904 20.57 -6.87 31.71
N LYS A 905 20.93 -8.15 31.69
CA LYS A 905 22.31 -8.61 31.85
C LYS A 905 22.97 -8.76 30.50
N PHE A 906 23.68 -7.73 30.06
CA PHE A 906 24.42 -7.76 28.81
C PHE A 906 25.67 -8.65 28.90
N ILE A 907 26.11 -9.18 27.75
CA ILE A 907 27.25 -10.09 27.65
C ILE A 907 28.44 -9.32 27.10
N ASP A 908 29.59 -9.46 27.75
CA ASP A 908 30.91 -9.13 27.20
C ASP A 908 31.23 -10.21 26.14
N VAL A 909 31.15 -9.83 24.86
CA VAL A 909 31.23 -10.74 23.73
C VAL A 909 32.66 -10.95 23.28
N ASP A 910 33.47 -9.88 23.30
CA ASP A 910 34.86 -9.92 22.87
C ASP A 910 35.83 -10.33 24.01
N GLY A 911 35.35 -10.32 25.26
CA GLY A 911 36.07 -10.80 26.45
C GLY A 911 37.11 -9.82 26.95
N ASP A 912 37.00 -8.53 26.63
CA ASP A 912 37.96 -7.51 27.03
C ASP A 912 37.72 -7.00 28.47
N GLY A 913 36.64 -7.45 29.11
CA GLY A 913 36.21 -7.03 30.45
C GLY A 913 35.45 -5.70 30.47
N THR A 914 34.94 -5.25 29.34
CA THR A 914 34.21 -3.97 29.25
C THR A 914 33.07 -4.08 28.22
N ILE A 915 31.80 -3.95 28.65
CA ILE A 915 30.68 -3.92 27.73
C ILE A 915 30.60 -2.56 27.05
N ASN A 916 30.84 -2.53 25.74
CA ASN A 916 30.93 -1.28 25.00
C ASN A 916 30.48 -1.44 23.54
N TYR A 917 30.44 -0.33 22.81
CA TYR A 917 30.03 -0.28 21.39
C TYR A 917 31.22 -0.22 20.43
N GLY A 918 32.45 -0.31 20.95
CA GLY A 918 33.68 -0.12 20.18
C GLY A 918 33.66 1.23 19.43
N LYS A 919 34.31 1.26 18.28
CA LYS A 919 34.26 2.41 17.37
C LYS A 919 33.02 2.40 16.46
N GLY A 920 32.20 1.34 16.53
CA GLY A 920 31.06 1.16 15.66
C GLY A 920 31.43 0.86 14.21
N THR A 921 32.57 0.16 14.02
CA THR A 921 33.05 -0.29 12.71
C THR A 921 33.07 -1.80 12.64
N LEU A 922 33.18 -2.35 11.43
CA LEU A 922 33.29 -3.81 11.23
C LEU A 922 34.51 -4.42 11.94
N GLU A 923 35.59 -3.66 12.06
CA GLU A 923 36.84 -4.10 12.71
C GLU A 923 36.82 -3.91 14.22
N ASP A 924 36.02 -2.93 14.69
CA ASP A 924 35.93 -2.60 16.12
C ASP A 924 34.47 -2.22 16.43
N HIS A 925 33.66 -3.24 16.67
CA HIS A 925 32.26 -3.12 17.02
C HIS A 925 31.98 -3.40 18.50
N GLY A 926 33.04 -3.63 19.31
CA GLY A 926 32.91 -4.02 20.70
C GLY A 926 31.96 -5.23 20.85
N ASP A 927 31.05 -5.18 21.80
CA ASP A 927 30.09 -6.25 22.10
C ASP A 927 28.86 -6.29 21.18
N LEU A 928 28.81 -5.43 20.18
CA LEU A 928 27.70 -5.43 19.24
C LEU A 928 27.71 -6.68 18.35
N GLN A 929 26.57 -7.31 18.20
CA GLN A 929 26.36 -8.43 17.29
C GLN A 929 25.22 -8.16 16.32
N ARG A 930 25.18 -8.88 15.20
CA ARG A 930 24.00 -8.88 14.32
C ARG A 930 22.89 -9.64 14.99
N ILE A 931 21.94 -8.93 15.61
CA ILE A 931 20.85 -9.50 16.38
C ILE A 931 19.62 -9.85 15.54
N GLY A 932 19.51 -9.30 14.32
CA GLY A 932 18.36 -9.55 13.46
C GLY A 932 18.42 -8.79 12.14
N ASN A 933 17.29 -8.83 11.44
CA ASN A 933 17.06 -8.06 10.23
C ASN A 933 15.61 -7.55 10.21
N VAL A 934 15.40 -6.26 9.95
CA VAL A 934 14.06 -5.65 9.88
C VAL A 934 13.26 -6.09 8.66
N THR A 935 13.94 -6.63 7.63
CA THR A 935 13.29 -7.11 6.41
C THR A 935 12.55 -8.42 6.70
N PRO A 936 11.24 -8.48 6.44
CA PRO A 936 10.47 -9.70 6.63
C PRO A 936 10.99 -10.83 5.73
N ARG A 937 11.11 -12.03 6.28
CA ARG A 937 11.62 -13.23 5.61
C ARG A 937 10.57 -14.34 5.59
N PHE A 938 10.64 -15.22 4.57
CA PHE A 938 9.71 -16.34 4.41
C PHE A 938 8.25 -15.89 4.47
N LEU A 939 7.88 -14.99 3.56
CA LEU A 939 6.51 -14.55 3.44
C LEU A 939 5.67 -15.64 2.80
N TYR A 940 4.45 -15.82 3.28
CA TYR A 940 3.56 -16.84 2.75
C TYR A 940 2.10 -16.37 2.69
N GLY A 941 1.36 -16.95 1.76
CA GLY A 941 -0.08 -16.79 1.63
C GLY A 941 -0.74 -18.14 1.34
N VAL A 942 -1.89 -18.41 1.96
CA VAL A 942 -2.67 -19.62 1.72
C VAL A 942 -4.11 -19.22 1.46
N ASN A 943 -4.64 -19.62 0.30
CA ASN A 943 -6.05 -19.47 -0.07
C ASN A 943 -6.74 -20.82 0.00
N LEU A 944 -7.89 -20.86 0.61
CA LEU A 944 -8.76 -22.04 0.72
C LEU A 944 -10.15 -21.64 0.24
N ASP A 945 -10.61 -22.24 -0.84
CA ASP A 945 -11.93 -21.99 -1.41
C ASP A 945 -12.74 -23.29 -1.43
N PHE A 946 -13.94 -23.25 -0.90
CA PHE A 946 -14.87 -24.38 -0.85
C PHE A 946 -16.24 -23.94 -1.37
N SER A 947 -16.87 -24.80 -2.17
CA SER A 947 -18.26 -24.54 -2.57
C SER A 947 -19.07 -25.84 -2.64
N TRP A 948 -20.26 -25.79 -2.12
CA TRP A 948 -21.21 -26.92 -2.10
C TRP A 948 -22.63 -26.43 -2.10
N ASN A 949 -23.44 -26.92 -3.05
CA ASN A 949 -24.87 -26.67 -3.11
C ASN A 949 -25.30 -25.22 -2.92
N GLY A 950 -24.59 -24.28 -3.58
CA GLY A 950 -24.88 -22.84 -3.50
C GLY A 950 -24.30 -22.13 -2.27
N ILE A 951 -23.62 -22.85 -1.37
CA ILE A 951 -22.88 -22.27 -0.24
C ILE A 951 -21.40 -22.22 -0.63
N GLY A 952 -20.79 -21.04 -0.48
CA GLY A 952 -19.35 -20.82 -0.70
C GLY A 952 -18.67 -20.37 0.58
N LEU A 953 -17.44 -20.83 0.80
CA LEU A 953 -16.56 -20.41 1.89
C LEU A 953 -15.17 -20.17 1.32
N SER A 954 -14.69 -18.93 1.43
CA SER A 954 -13.33 -18.58 1.10
C SER A 954 -12.58 -18.12 2.33
N MET A 955 -11.39 -18.67 2.55
CA MET A 955 -10.49 -18.28 3.64
C MET A 955 -9.12 -17.93 3.09
N PHE A 956 -8.51 -16.93 3.68
CA PHE A 956 -7.16 -16.52 3.34
C PHE A 956 -6.32 -16.30 4.58
N PHE A 957 -5.12 -16.85 4.54
CA PHE A 957 -4.11 -16.69 5.57
C PHE A 957 -2.85 -16.10 4.95
N GLN A 958 -2.22 -15.18 5.65
CA GLN A 958 -0.91 -14.67 5.27
C GLN A 958 -0.04 -14.52 6.51
N GLY A 959 1.27 -14.61 6.32
CA GLY A 959 2.19 -14.44 7.43
C GLY A 959 3.62 -14.24 7.00
N ILE A 960 4.45 -14.05 8.03
CA ILE A 960 5.88 -13.84 7.97
C ILE A 960 6.51 -14.91 8.82
N GLY A 961 7.40 -15.72 8.26
CA GLY A 961 8.03 -16.83 8.98
C GLY A 961 9.19 -16.40 9.89
N LYS A 962 9.85 -15.27 9.56
CA LYS A 962 10.96 -14.73 10.35
C LYS A 962 11.07 -13.21 10.19
N ARG A 963 11.28 -12.54 11.29
CA ARG A 963 11.74 -11.16 11.39
C ARG A 963 13.11 -11.08 12.02
#